data_4c49e0c27266c7bf9f0086c8a127356e
#
_entry.id   4c49e0c27266c7bf9f0086c8a127356e
#
_cell.length_a   1.000
_cell.length_b   1.000
_cell.length_c   1.000
_cell.angle_alpha   90.00
_cell.angle_beta   90.00
_cell.angle_gamma   90.00
#
_symmetry.space_group_name_H-M   'P 1'
#
loop_
_entity.id
_entity.type
_entity.pdbx_description
1 polymer ?
#
loop_
_entity_poly.entity_id
_entity_poly.type
_entity_poly.pdbx_seq_one_letter_code
_entity_poly.pdbx_strand_id
1 'polypeptide(L)'
;MFTSHHVDQFHAQMDNTEKVNFSEFLSELIGLADEVASSAQNCEIETNAFPEFAILVEELAPIFSDLRDKSTIMDKPPIRKSLESLKNELRRAKALTISLNQKHLIKQIEGITHDLGRSLGLLLVSSLEVSADSREKISALQRKLMSARFGGNTSSTSSSRSEFVSDVKLEGEIEEEIVNFTIDDIILQLKHGNDREFTVALLRLKEFIRDGKADYDLIDEEVLVAILMNRLGSSKADNRLNILQLLRSIAFGNDEKKETMADIEFLSTVVKSLSREAEERREAVGLLLDLSKLPSVKRQIGRIQGCIVMLVSILNGDDPVASHDSSKLLDILSSNSQNALHMAEAGYFKPLVQCLKEGSDMTKILMATALSRLELTDHSRFTLGEDGVIEPLVNMFTSGKLESKLSALNALQNLSSLTENAQRLTRSGIVVSLLQLLFSVTSVLMTLREPVSAILARIAQSEPLLINPEAAQQILSLLNLSSPVIQSHLLEALDSIAAHPGASKVRKKMKEKGALQLLLPFLMETNPKIRSRALQLLYTLSKDLTEELTEHLDDTHLFNIVNVISSSTSESEKTVAVGLLSNLPVSDKKVTDVLKRANLLPILISIMSSSTGSNSPATSGLVQSVVGVIIRFTNPSDKKLQLLSAEQGVIPLLIKLLSTGSPITKSKAAISLAQLSQNSVSLGRSRKSRWFCVPPSADAHCEVHDSNCFVKSTFCLVKAGAVPPLIQILEDKEEEAVEAALIALSTLLQDEIWEGGVNFIVKSSGVQAIIKILEVGDVKIQEKALWMLERIFRVEEHRVKFGESAQVVLVDLAQKSDFRLKSAVAKVLAELELLQVQSSYF
;
A
#
# COMPACT_ATOMS: atom_id res chain seq x y z
N MET A 1 -24.41 24.60 39.27
CA MET A 1 -23.21 25.38 39.59
C MET A 1 -22.46 24.65 40.68
N PHE A 2 -21.21 24.50 40.56
CA PHE A 2 -20.26 23.66 41.32
C PHE A 2 -20.23 22.19 40.91
N THR A 3 -19.13 21.90 40.23
CA THR A 3 -18.23 20.74 40.16
C THR A 3 -17.92 20.33 38.73
N SER A 4 -17.06 21.11 38.09
CA SER A 4 -16.45 20.71 36.77
C SER A 4 -14.98 21.17 36.64
N HIS A 5 -14.34 21.64 37.72
CA HIS A 5 -13.00 22.24 37.65
C HIS A 5 -11.88 21.43 38.33
N HIS A 6 -12.15 20.21 38.82
CA HIS A 6 -11.10 19.40 39.49
C HIS A 6 -10.66 18.15 38.73
N VAL A 7 -11.29 17.81 37.61
CA VAL A 7 -10.87 16.64 36.78
C VAL A 7 -9.86 17.04 35.69
N ASP A 8 -9.90 18.29 35.25
CA ASP A 8 -8.99 18.77 34.17
C ASP A 8 -7.59 19.14 34.67
N GLN A 9 -7.38 19.28 35.99
CA GLN A 9 -6.03 19.55 36.52
C GLN A 9 -5.19 18.29 36.80
N PHE A 10 -5.78 17.11 36.86
CA PHE A 10 -5.02 15.86 37.06
C PHE A 10 -4.52 15.24 35.76
N HIS A 11 -5.12 15.54 34.61
CA HIS A 11 -4.62 15.13 33.30
C HIS A 11 -3.56 16.05 32.69
N ALA A 12 -3.41 17.27 33.22
CA ALA A 12 -2.42 18.23 32.72
C ALA A 12 -1.04 18.12 33.38
N GLN A 13 -0.88 17.24 34.38
CA GLN A 13 0.41 17.08 35.10
C GLN A 13 1.21 15.84 34.74
N MET A 14 0.75 15.00 33.81
CA MET A 14 1.50 13.82 33.30
C MET A 14 2.03 13.94 31.86
N ASP A 15 1.87 15.06 31.20
CA ASP A 15 2.25 15.22 29.78
C ASP A 15 3.29 16.33 29.54
N ASN A 16 4.14 16.60 30.53
CA ASN A 16 5.27 17.54 30.38
C ASN A 16 6.62 16.81 30.54
N THR A 17 6.83 15.69 29.83
CA THR A 17 8.15 15.27 29.40
C THR A 17 8.38 15.89 28.03
N GLU A 18 9.30 16.88 27.96
CA GLU A 18 9.81 17.45 26.71
C GLU A 18 9.97 16.32 25.67
N LYS A 19 9.22 16.38 24.57
CA LYS A 19 9.41 15.48 23.43
C LYS A 19 10.77 15.79 22.82
N VAL A 20 11.82 15.11 23.31
CA VAL A 20 13.14 15.13 22.70
C VAL A 20 12.96 14.78 21.21
N ASN A 21 13.51 15.60 20.34
CA ASN A 21 13.48 15.39 18.89
C ASN A 21 14.04 13.99 18.59
N PHE A 22 13.35 13.20 17.73
CA PHE A 22 13.73 11.83 17.44
C PHE A 22 15.17 11.70 16.93
N SER A 23 15.65 12.66 16.14
CA SER A 23 17.04 12.73 15.68
C SER A 23 18.02 12.96 16.84
N GLU A 24 17.64 13.76 17.82
CA GLU A 24 18.44 14.03 19.02
C GLU A 24 18.48 12.79 19.93
N PHE A 25 17.36 12.10 20.06
CA PHE A 25 17.25 10.83 20.77
C PHE A 25 18.14 9.74 20.16
N LEU A 26 18.20 9.62 18.84
CA LEU A 26 19.08 8.69 18.16
C LEU A 26 20.56 9.09 18.30
N SER A 27 20.87 10.36 18.31
CA SER A 27 22.23 10.85 18.56
C SER A 27 22.70 10.55 19.98
N GLU A 28 21.79 10.61 20.97
CA GLU A 28 22.06 10.17 22.35
C GLU A 28 22.30 8.68 22.42
N LEU A 29 21.57 7.86 21.65
CA LEU A 29 21.80 6.42 21.58
C LEU A 29 23.14 6.04 20.94
N ILE A 30 23.56 6.75 19.89
CA ILE A 30 24.88 6.59 19.28
C ILE A 30 25.98 6.90 20.31
N GLY A 31 25.90 8.06 20.97
CA GLY A 31 26.87 8.44 21.98
C GLY A 31 26.94 7.44 23.14
N LEU A 32 25.80 6.90 23.58
CA LEU A 32 25.73 5.89 24.63
C LEU A 32 26.35 4.55 24.19
N ALA A 33 26.14 4.12 22.95
CA ALA A 33 26.75 2.90 22.41
C ALA A 33 28.28 3.05 22.32
N ASP A 34 28.75 4.19 21.83
CA ASP A 34 30.19 4.50 21.75
C ASP A 34 30.84 4.55 23.14
N GLU A 35 30.16 5.15 24.13
CA GLU A 35 30.63 5.17 25.53
C GLU A 35 30.72 3.77 26.13
N VAL A 36 29.71 2.92 25.91
CA VAL A 36 29.70 1.52 26.38
C VAL A 36 30.81 0.72 25.73
N ALA A 37 30.97 0.85 24.42
CA ALA A 37 32.03 0.15 23.67
C ALA A 37 33.42 0.58 24.16
N SER A 38 33.70 1.89 24.29
CA SER A 38 34.94 2.44 24.80
C SER A 38 35.22 2.01 26.25
N SER A 39 34.21 2.00 27.11
CA SER A 39 34.34 1.55 28.50
C SER A 39 34.61 0.06 28.59
N ALA A 40 34.03 -0.76 27.71
CA ALA A 40 34.25 -2.18 27.67
C ALA A 40 35.65 -2.51 27.10
N GLN A 41 36.14 -1.78 26.11
CA GLN A 41 37.50 -1.95 25.55
C GLN A 41 38.60 -1.59 26.58
N ASN A 42 38.37 -0.59 27.42
CA ASN A 42 39.35 -0.12 28.43
C ASN A 42 39.25 -0.87 29.77
N CYS A 43 38.50 -1.95 29.84
CA CYS A 43 38.34 -2.72 31.08
C CYS A 43 39.55 -3.65 31.29
N GLU A 44 40.36 -3.41 32.31
CA GLU A 44 41.59 -4.15 32.62
C GLU A 44 41.33 -5.54 33.23
N ILE A 45 40.31 -6.25 32.85
CA ILE A 45 40.00 -7.60 33.35
C ILE A 45 40.52 -8.63 32.34
N GLU A 46 41.31 -9.59 32.79
CA GLU A 46 41.98 -10.67 32.00
C GLU A 46 41.00 -11.62 31.26
N THR A 47 39.86 -11.17 30.84
CA THR A 47 38.90 -11.97 30.06
C THR A 47 38.61 -11.32 28.72
N ASN A 48 38.66 -12.09 27.63
CA ASN A 48 38.30 -11.62 26.27
C ASN A 48 36.83 -11.25 26.11
N ALA A 49 35.99 -11.39 27.13
CA ALA A 49 34.56 -11.15 27.08
C ALA A 49 34.19 -9.66 26.86
N PHE A 50 34.91 -8.74 27.47
CA PHE A 50 34.68 -7.31 27.33
C PHE A 50 35.06 -6.76 25.96
N PRO A 51 36.26 -7.09 25.38
CA PRO A 51 36.58 -6.70 24.02
C PRO A 51 35.63 -7.28 22.97
N GLU A 52 35.20 -8.54 23.11
CA GLU A 52 34.24 -9.16 22.21
C GLU A 52 32.83 -8.50 22.31
N PHE A 53 32.41 -8.16 23.52
CA PHE A 53 31.17 -7.40 23.75
C PHE A 53 31.25 -5.99 23.17
N ALA A 54 32.39 -5.30 23.32
CA ALA A 54 32.63 -3.97 22.76
C ALA A 54 32.43 -3.95 21.24
N ILE A 55 33.00 -4.93 20.53
CA ILE A 55 32.86 -5.08 19.07
C ILE A 55 31.38 -5.21 18.66
N LEU A 56 30.59 -5.98 19.41
CA LEU A 56 29.16 -6.15 19.12
C LEU A 56 28.36 -4.88 19.39
N VAL A 57 28.74 -4.09 20.39
CA VAL A 57 28.07 -2.81 20.70
C VAL A 57 28.44 -1.73 19.69
N GLU A 58 29.68 -1.70 19.18
CA GLU A 58 30.10 -0.79 18.11
C GLU A 58 29.28 -0.95 16.83
N GLU A 59 28.82 -2.17 16.51
CA GLU A 59 27.97 -2.42 15.35
C GLU A 59 26.55 -1.80 15.48
N LEU A 60 26.16 -1.29 16.64
CA LEU A 60 24.88 -0.59 16.84
C LEU A 60 24.92 0.85 16.30
N ALA A 61 26.03 1.56 16.42
CA ALA A 61 26.16 2.95 16.03
C ALA A 61 25.83 3.21 14.53
N PRO A 62 26.31 2.41 13.56
CA PRO A 62 25.94 2.54 12.17
C PRO A 62 24.44 2.35 11.91
N ILE A 63 23.79 1.43 12.64
CA ILE A 63 22.34 1.19 12.53
C ILE A 63 21.56 2.39 13.00
N PHE A 64 21.93 2.97 14.14
CA PHE A 64 21.26 4.17 14.64
C PHE A 64 21.48 5.39 13.74
N SER A 65 22.65 5.49 13.11
CA SER A 65 22.94 6.53 12.12
C SER A 65 22.06 6.40 10.88
N ASP A 66 21.94 5.18 10.33
CA ASP A 66 21.04 4.89 9.20
C ASP A 66 19.56 5.22 9.51
N LEU A 67 19.14 5.02 10.76
CA LEU A 67 17.79 5.36 11.22
C LEU A 67 17.62 6.87 11.41
N ARG A 68 18.66 7.58 11.87
CA ARG A 68 18.67 9.03 12.06
C ARG A 68 18.53 9.78 10.75
N ASP A 69 19.20 9.33 9.70
CA ASP A 69 19.14 9.95 8.38
C ASP A 69 17.75 9.85 7.72
N LYS A 70 16.89 8.95 8.24
CA LYS A 70 15.50 8.74 7.82
C LYS A 70 14.48 9.14 8.89
N SER A 71 14.84 10.03 9.80
CA SER A 71 14.10 10.35 11.03
C SER A 71 12.65 10.81 10.85
N THR A 72 12.32 11.48 9.74
CA THR A 72 10.96 12.01 9.50
C THR A 72 9.90 10.93 9.25
N ILE A 73 10.32 9.73 8.84
CA ILE A 73 9.42 8.60 8.53
C ILE A 73 9.36 7.62 9.72
N MET A 74 10.35 7.66 10.63
CA MET A 74 10.60 6.66 11.65
C MET A 74 10.12 7.02 13.06
N ASP A 75 9.69 8.26 13.33
CA ASP A 75 9.19 8.66 14.67
C ASP A 75 7.77 8.13 14.91
N LYS A 76 7.67 6.82 15.13
CA LYS A 76 6.41 6.14 15.47
C LYS A 76 6.50 5.54 16.86
N PRO A 77 5.39 5.55 17.66
CA PRO A 77 5.38 5.07 19.04
C PRO A 77 5.97 3.65 19.23
N PRO A 78 5.71 2.65 18.37
CA PRO A 78 6.30 1.32 18.53
C PRO A 78 7.82 1.29 18.34
N ILE A 79 8.34 2.07 17.37
CA ILE A 79 9.78 2.17 17.10
C ILE A 79 10.46 2.90 18.25
N ARG A 80 9.87 4.00 18.74
CA ARG A 80 10.40 4.76 19.85
C ARG A 80 10.50 3.93 21.12
N LYS A 81 9.48 3.13 21.44
CA LYS A 81 9.51 2.19 22.59
C LYS A 81 10.59 1.13 22.46
N SER A 82 10.81 0.58 21.27
CA SER A 82 11.86 -0.40 21.02
C SER A 82 13.25 0.20 21.20
N LEU A 83 13.45 1.44 20.75
CA LEU A 83 14.70 2.19 20.94
C LEU A 83 14.91 2.63 22.41
N GLU A 84 13.83 2.94 23.13
CA GLU A 84 13.89 3.19 24.60
C GLU A 84 14.31 1.94 25.36
N SER A 85 13.83 0.77 24.95
CA SER A 85 14.29 -0.52 25.51
C SER A 85 15.79 -0.71 25.27
N LEU A 86 16.28 -0.48 24.05
CA LEU A 86 17.73 -0.52 23.73
C LEU A 86 18.54 0.46 24.58
N LYS A 87 18.03 1.68 24.76
CA LYS A 87 18.68 2.69 25.60
C LYS A 87 18.83 2.24 27.05
N ASN A 88 17.81 1.59 27.60
CA ASN A 88 17.86 1.06 28.96
C ASN A 88 18.86 -0.07 29.10
N GLU A 89 18.94 -0.97 28.12
CA GLU A 89 19.92 -2.05 28.12
C GLU A 89 21.36 -1.53 27.95
N LEU A 90 21.60 -0.51 27.12
CA LEU A 90 22.89 0.14 26.99
C LEU A 90 23.29 0.85 28.29
N ARG A 91 22.36 1.48 29.01
CA ARG A 91 22.63 2.06 30.33
C ARG A 91 22.99 0.99 31.36
N ARG A 92 22.33 -0.16 31.34
CA ARG A 92 22.70 -1.33 32.17
C ARG A 92 24.11 -1.84 31.83
N ALA A 93 24.45 -1.93 30.56
CA ALA A 93 25.78 -2.30 30.09
C ALA A 93 26.83 -1.32 30.60
N LYS A 94 26.58 0.00 30.49
CA LYS A 94 27.47 1.05 31.02
C LYS A 94 27.66 0.90 32.53
N ALA A 95 26.60 0.68 33.30
CA ALA A 95 26.70 0.48 34.74
C ALA A 95 27.52 -0.77 35.11
N LEU A 96 27.42 -1.81 34.29
CA LEU A 96 28.15 -3.06 34.49
C LEU A 96 29.67 -2.91 34.20
N THR A 97 30.04 -2.13 33.18
CA THR A 97 31.46 -1.84 32.87
C THR A 97 32.16 -0.98 33.93
N ILE A 98 31.36 -0.26 34.74
CA ILE A 98 31.88 0.58 35.83
C ILE A 98 31.93 -0.15 37.19
N SER A 99 31.05 -1.16 37.40
CA SER A 99 30.96 -1.86 38.69
C SER A 99 31.79 -3.14 38.74
N LEU A 100 32.95 -3.07 39.38
CA LEU A 100 33.98 -4.13 39.48
C LEU A 100 33.64 -5.24 40.50
N ASN A 101 32.47 -5.86 40.45
CA ASN A 101 32.18 -6.99 41.33
C ASN A 101 32.39 -8.34 40.63
N GLN A 102 33.49 -9.01 40.93
CA GLN A 102 34.11 -10.10 40.15
C GLN A 102 33.39 -11.45 40.09
N LYS A 103 32.27 -11.69 40.80
CA LYS A 103 31.56 -12.96 40.76
C LYS A 103 30.38 -12.88 39.82
N HIS A 104 30.43 -13.59 38.69
CA HIS A 104 29.38 -13.71 37.66
C HIS A 104 29.36 -12.67 36.52
N LEU A 105 30.44 -11.91 36.32
CA LEU A 105 30.51 -10.84 35.33
C LEU A 105 30.28 -11.33 33.90
N ILE A 106 30.85 -12.46 33.50
CA ILE A 106 30.68 -13.05 32.15
C ILE A 106 29.22 -13.39 31.88
N LYS A 107 28.52 -13.99 32.84
CA LYS A 107 27.08 -14.30 32.67
C LYS A 107 26.19 -13.04 32.61
N GLN A 108 26.61 -11.98 33.31
CA GLN A 108 25.88 -10.71 33.26
C GLN A 108 26.06 -10.02 31.90
N ILE A 109 27.28 -10.08 31.32
CA ILE A 109 27.55 -9.57 29.96
C ILE A 109 26.78 -10.41 28.94
N GLU A 110 26.78 -11.73 29.02
CA GLU A 110 25.97 -12.59 28.16
C GLU A 110 24.47 -12.26 28.25
N GLY A 111 23.99 -12.05 29.50
CA GLY A 111 22.60 -11.67 29.73
C GLY A 111 22.24 -10.34 29.06
N ILE A 112 23.05 -9.30 29.25
CA ILE A 112 22.83 -7.98 28.63
C ILE A 112 22.97 -8.08 27.09
N THR A 113 23.92 -8.86 26.57
CA THR A 113 24.09 -9.08 25.13
C THR A 113 22.83 -9.70 24.52
N HIS A 114 22.25 -10.69 25.17
CA HIS A 114 20.97 -11.28 24.74
C HIS A 114 19.78 -10.31 24.89
N ASP A 115 19.76 -9.47 25.94
CA ASP A 115 18.70 -8.45 26.13
C ASP A 115 18.78 -7.37 25.05
N LEU A 116 19.98 -6.93 24.65
CA LEU A 116 20.21 -6.07 23.49
C LEU A 116 19.73 -6.72 22.20
N GLY A 117 20.04 -8.01 21.99
CA GLY A 117 19.54 -8.77 20.85
C GLY A 117 18.02 -8.87 20.80
N ARG A 118 17.34 -9.06 21.95
CA ARG A 118 15.88 -9.07 22.04
C ARG A 118 15.27 -7.70 21.72
N SER A 119 15.84 -6.63 22.28
CA SER A 119 15.38 -5.26 22.02
C SER A 119 15.58 -4.87 20.55
N LEU A 120 16.65 -5.33 19.91
CA LEU A 120 16.90 -5.15 18.48
C LEU A 120 15.90 -5.95 17.62
N GLY A 121 15.49 -7.14 18.09
CA GLY A 121 14.43 -7.92 17.48
C GLY A 121 13.06 -7.22 17.52
N LEU A 122 12.74 -6.55 18.64
CA LEU A 122 11.53 -5.73 18.73
C LEU A 122 11.57 -4.54 17.76
N LEU A 123 12.75 -3.93 17.59
CA LEU A 123 12.94 -2.88 16.60
C LEU A 123 12.70 -3.40 15.17
N LEU A 124 13.20 -4.58 14.83
CA LEU A 124 13.01 -5.21 13.54
C LEU A 124 11.54 -5.47 13.22
N VAL A 125 10.75 -5.91 14.20
CA VAL A 125 9.31 -6.17 14.05
C VAL A 125 8.52 -4.86 13.96
N SER A 126 8.90 -3.84 14.73
CA SER A 126 8.19 -2.55 14.75
C SER A 126 8.48 -1.67 13.54
N SER A 127 9.55 -1.95 12.79
CA SER A 127 10.08 -1.14 11.70
C SER A 127 9.84 -1.75 10.30
N LEU A 128 8.58 -2.06 9.96
CA LEU A 128 8.21 -2.62 8.65
C LEU A 128 8.55 -1.70 7.45
N GLU A 129 8.72 -0.41 7.68
CA GLU A 129 9.00 0.61 6.65
C GLU A 129 10.50 0.91 6.46
N VAL A 130 11.38 0.25 7.22
CA VAL A 130 12.83 0.35 7.07
C VAL A 130 13.27 -0.32 5.76
N SER A 131 14.27 0.28 5.08
CA SER A 131 14.83 -0.30 3.85
C SER A 131 15.31 -1.74 4.06
N ALA A 132 15.24 -2.56 3.01
CA ALA A 132 15.67 -3.95 3.05
C ALA A 132 17.12 -4.10 3.56
N ASP A 133 18.03 -3.21 3.14
CA ASP A 133 19.43 -3.17 3.57
C ASP A 133 19.58 -2.91 5.08
N SER A 134 18.87 -1.91 5.63
CA SER A 134 18.92 -1.63 7.08
C SER A 134 18.29 -2.77 7.89
N ARG A 135 17.22 -3.40 7.40
CA ARG A 135 16.61 -4.57 8.05
C ARG A 135 17.54 -5.78 8.07
N GLU A 136 18.30 -5.99 7.00
CA GLU A 136 19.28 -7.07 6.91
C GLU A 136 20.43 -6.85 7.93
N LYS A 137 20.94 -5.61 8.04
CA LYS A 137 21.95 -5.23 9.05
C LYS A 137 21.44 -5.46 10.47
N ILE A 138 20.21 -5.01 10.78
CA ILE A 138 19.58 -5.22 12.09
C ILE A 138 19.41 -6.71 12.38
N SER A 139 18.95 -7.50 11.41
CA SER A 139 18.76 -8.95 11.57
C SER A 139 20.09 -9.70 11.74
N ALA A 140 21.14 -9.27 11.02
CA ALA A 140 22.46 -9.84 11.14
C ALA A 140 23.07 -9.58 12.53
N LEU A 141 22.99 -8.34 13.02
CA LEU A 141 23.48 -7.98 14.34
C LEU A 141 22.66 -8.64 15.46
N GLN A 142 21.34 -8.73 15.31
CA GLN A 142 20.46 -9.44 16.25
C GLN A 142 20.92 -10.89 16.40
N ARG A 143 21.19 -11.61 15.31
CA ARG A 143 21.66 -12.99 15.34
C ARG A 143 23.02 -13.12 16.04
N LYS A 144 23.95 -12.18 15.78
CA LYS A 144 25.26 -12.15 16.45
C LYS A 144 25.09 -11.97 17.97
N LEU A 145 24.27 -11.00 18.41
CA LEU A 145 24.01 -10.74 19.83
C LEU A 145 23.32 -11.92 20.52
N MET A 146 22.40 -12.59 19.84
CA MET A 146 21.68 -13.76 20.38
C MET A 146 22.55 -15.02 20.44
N SER A 147 23.60 -15.13 19.61
CA SER A 147 24.50 -16.28 19.59
C SER A 147 25.82 -16.06 20.36
N ALA A 148 26.05 -14.85 20.87
CA ALA A 148 27.28 -14.49 21.56
C ALA A 148 27.43 -15.26 22.88
N ARG A 149 28.61 -15.92 23.08
CA ARG A 149 29.00 -16.61 24.30
C ARG A 149 30.48 -16.29 24.61
N PHE A 150 30.74 -15.82 25.80
CA PHE A 150 32.02 -15.24 26.21
C PHE A 150 32.83 -16.12 27.13
N GLY A 151 32.61 -17.42 27.17
CA GLY A 151 33.34 -18.32 28.08
C GLY A 151 33.60 -19.68 27.45
N GLY A 152 34.77 -19.85 26.79
CA GLY A 152 35.21 -21.14 26.32
C GLY A 152 36.56 -21.10 25.68
N ASN A 153 37.56 -21.82 26.24
CA ASN A 153 38.91 -22.04 25.68
C ASN A 153 38.88 -22.68 24.28
N THR A 154 39.59 -22.04 23.38
CA THR A 154 40.34 -22.50 22.19
C THR A 154 40.20 -23.97 21.78
N SER A 155 39.70 -24.20 20.53
CA SER A 155 40.51 -24.67 19.38
C SER A 155 39.66 -25.02 18.18
N SER A 156 39.92 -24.28 17.13
CA SER A 156 40.01 -24.61 15.68
C SER A 156 39.17 -25.66 15.03
N THR A 157 38.65 -25.18 13.91
CA THR A 157 38.48 -25.78 12.56
C THR A 157 37.25 -26.57 12.21
N SER A 158 36.53 -25.93 11.26
CA SER A 158 36.00 -26.50 10.01
C SER A 158 34.88 -27.54 10.00
N SER A 159 33.82 -27.10 9.35
CA SER A 159 33.04 -27.82 8.31
C SER A 159 32.25 -29.07 8.66
N SER A 160 31.00 -28.92 8.28
CA SER A 160 30.13 -29.90 7.59
C SER A 160 29.47 -31.02 8.36
N ARG A 161 28.16 -30.95 8.30
CA ARG A 161 27.24 -32.04 7.91
C ARG A 161 26.94 -33.19 8.85
N SER A 162 25.75 -33.26 9.21
CA SER A 162 24.82 -34.44 9.27
C SER A 162 25.18 -35.63 10.16
N GLU A 163 24.12 -36.06 10.78
CA GLU A 163 23.77 -37.45 11.13
C GLU A 163 24.12 -38.05 12.49
N PHE A 164 23.03 -38.31 13.17
CA PHE A 164 22.73 -39.57 13.88
C PHE A 164 23.54 -40.07 15.10
N VAL A 165 22.80 -40.25 16.17
CA VAL A 165 22.71 -41.44 17.00
C VAL A 165 23.74 -41.61 18.12
N SER A 166 23.18 -41.63 19.31
CA SER A 166 23.40 -42.54 20.45
C SER A 166 24.79 -42.63 21.04
N ASP A 167 24.75 -42.77 22.34
CA ASP A 167 25.73 -43.37 23.22
C ASP A 167 26.93 -42.52 23.64
N VAL A 168 26.75 -41.78 24.72
CA VAL A 168 27.85 -41.51 25.63
C VAL A 168 27.73 -42.43 26.86
N LYS A 169 28.45 -43.53 26.82
CA LYS A 169 28.82 -44.26 28.03
C LYS A 169 29.69 -43.36 28.87
N LEU A 170 29.23 -42.95 30.03
CA LEU A 170 30.07 -42.54 31.13
C LEU A 170 30.50 -43.80 31.91
N GLU A 171 31.63 -44.33 31.61
CA GLU A 171 32.33 -45.22 32.54
C GLU A 171 33.02 -44.37 33.59
N GLY A 172 32.38 -44.27 34.72
CA GLY A 172 32.96 -43.86 36.02
C GLY A 172 32.41 -44.80 37.05
N GLU A 173 33.22 -45.73 37.50
CA GLU A 173 32.90 -46.64 38.56
C GLU A 173 32.40 -45.87 39.79
N ILE A 174 31.12 -45.94 40.05
CA ILE A 174 30.51 -45.68 41.35
C ILE A 174 29.98 -47.04 41.80
N GLU A 175 30.65 -47.58 42.83
CA GLU A 175 30.14 -48.72 43.55
C GLU A 175 28.66 -48.51 43.86
N GLU A 176 27.79 -49.37 43.26
CA GLU A 176 26.37 -49.45 43.60
C GLU A 176 26.22 -49.98 45.01
N GLU A 177 26.26 -49.09 46.03
CA GLU A 177 25.42 -49.33 47.19
C GLU A 177 23.99 -49.28 46.75
N ILE A 178 23.37 -50.45 46.63
CA ILE A 178 21.92 -50.61 46.49
C ILE A 178 21.26 -50.18 47.81
N VAL A 179 21.16 -48.85 47.97
CA VAL A 179 20.29 -48.30 49.01
C VAL A 179 18.88 -48.43 48.45
N ASN A 180 18.08 -49.36 49.02
CA ASN A 180 16.65 -49.46 48.78
C ASN A 180 16.02 -48.16 49.30
N PHE A 181 15.90 -47.14 48.41
CA PHE A 181 15.18 -45.91 48.71
C PHE A 181 13.68 -46.25 48.85
N THR A 182 13.13 -45.96 50.03
CA THR A 182 11.68 -46.05 50.24
C THR A 182 10.99 -44.84 49.57
N ILE A 183 9.72 -44.91 49.23
CA ILE A 183 8.90 -43.82 48.70
C ILE A 183 8.95 -42.60 49.62
N ASP A 184 8.95 -42.84 50.94
CA ASP A 184 9.04 -41.77 51.95
C ASP A 184 10.38 -41.00 51.87
N ASP A 185 11.48 -41.67 51.55
CA ASP A 185 12.77 -41.02 51.32
C ASP A 185 12.77 -40.14 50.06
N ILE A 186 12.08 -40.58 49.00
CA ILE A 186 11.89 -39.79 47.77
C ILE A 186 11.06 -38.55 48.08
N ILE A 187 9.96 -38.67 48.78
CA ILE A 187 9.08 -37.56 49.18
C ILE A 187 9.83 -36.56 50.08
N LEU A 188 10.64 -37.04 51.02
CA LEU A 188 11.46 -36.24 51.90
C LEU A 188 12.49 -35.41 51.11
N GLN A 189 13.17 -36.05 50.16
CA GLN A 189 14.14 -35.39 49.29
C GLN A 189 13.48 -34.39 48.32
N LEU A 190 12.27 -34.66 47.81
CA LEU A 190 11.49 -33.72 47.01
C LEU A 190 11.07 -32.50 47.84
N LYS A 191 10.76 -32.67 49.12
CA LYS A 191 10.31 -31.60 50.01
C LYS A 191 11.42 -30.75 50.56
N HIS A 192 12.52 -31.33 50.98
CA HIS A 192 13.58 -30.69 51.76
C HIS A 192 14.96 -30.76 51.12
N GLY A 193 15.17 -31.56 50.05
CA GLY A 193 16.42 -31.77 49.40
C GLY A 193 16.93 -30.51 48.68
N ASN A 194 18.28 -30.43 48.53
CA ASN A 194 18.90 -29.42 47.71
C ASN A 194 18.63 -29.70 46.21
N ASP A 195 19.02 -28.80 45.31
CA ASP A 195 18.74 -28.92 43.89
C ASP A 195 19.17 -30.25 43.25
N ARG A 196 20.31 -30.85 43.71
CA ARG A 196 20.81 -32.14 43.18
C ARG A 196 20.01 -33.31 43.72
N GLU A 197 19.73 -33.34 45.01
CA GLU A 197 18.88 -34.34 45.67
C GLU A 197 17.48 -34.30 45.11
N PHE A 198 16.91 -33.12 44.89
CA PHE A 198 15.63 -32.94 44.26
C PHE A 198 15.60 -33.53 42.83
N THR A 199 16.67 -33.27 42.00
CA THR A 199 16.73 -33.79 40.64
C THR A 199 16.79 -35.33 40.65
N VAL A 200 17.60 -35.91 41.53
CA VAL A 200 17.72 -37.38 41.64
C VAL A 200 16.40 -38.03 42.13
N ALA A 201 15.77 -37.41 43.13
CA ALA A 201 14.47 -37.88 43.65
C ALA A 201 13.36 -37.76 42.56
N LEU A 202 13.39 -36.72 41.76
CA LEU A 202 12.43 -36.52 40.68
C LEU A 202 12.57 -37.60 39.58
N LEU A 203 13.81 -37.89 39.17
CA LEU A 203 14.09 -38.93 38.19
C LEU A 203 13.70 -40.33 38.70
N ARG A 204 13.98 -40.66 39.95
CA ARG A 204 13.60 -41.90 40.59
C ARG A 204 12.08 -42.03 40.70
N LEU A 205 11.39 -40.95 41.08
CA LEU A 205 9.92 -40.94 41.07
C LEU A 205 9.35 -41.25 39.70
N LYS A 206 9.92 -40.66 38.66
CA LYS A 206 9.50 -40.88 37.28
C LYS A 206 9.69 -42.35 36.84
N GLU A 207 10.83 -42.96 37.20
CA GLU A 207 11.06 -44.39 36.95
C GLU A 207 10.08 -45.26 37.73
N PHE A 208 9.85 -44.94 39.00
CA PHE A 208 8.94 -45.65 39.84
C PHE A 208 7.51 -45.66 39.31
N ILE A 209 6.98 -44.52 38.84
CA ILE A 209 5.70 -44.40 38.19
C ILE A 209 5.63 -45.14 36.86
N ARG A 210 6.72 -45.15 36.08
CA ARG A 210 6.78 -45.84 34.79
C ARG A 210 6.80 -47.36 34.94
N ASP A 211 7.47 -47.89 35.96
CA ASP A 211 7.64 -49.33 36.14
C ASP A 211 6.41 -50.04 36.71
N GLY A 212 5.31 -49.29 37.03
CA GLY A 212 4.06 -49.83 37.55
C GLY A 212 4.20 -50.60 38.88
N LYS A 213 5.36 -50.45 39.57
CA LYS A 213 5.62 -51.12 40.87
C LYS A 213 5.03 -50.38 42.07
N ALA A 214 4.27 -49.34 41.83
CA ALA A 214 3.66 -48.58 42.89
C ALA A 214 2.44 -49.36 43.43
N ASP A 215 2.56 -49.83 44.63
CA ASP A 215 1.40 -49.94 45.51
C ASP A 215 0.92 -48.45 45.72
N TYR A 216 0.03 -48.01 44.83
CA TYR A 216 -0.46 -46.61 44.82
C TYR A 216 -1.14 -46.22 46.13
N ASP A 217 -1.54 -47.20 46.98
CA ASP A 217 -2.17 -46.98 48.29
C ASP A 217 -1.20 -46.44 49.36
N LEU A 218 0.13 -46.45 49.14
CA LEU A 218 1.14 -45.99 50.08
C LEU A 218 1.63 -44.55 49.81
N ILE A 219 1.28 -43.97 48.71
CA ILE A 219 1.68 -42.58 48.37
C ILE A 219 0.55 -41.64 48.77
N ASP A 220 0.86 -40.69 49.66
CA ASP A 220 0.00 -39.51 49.82
C ASP A 220 0.18 -38.61 48.61
N GLU A 221 -0.57 -38.97 47.54
CA GLU A 221 -0.49 -38.29 46.25
C GLU A 221 -0.87 -36.80 46.33
N GLU A 222 -1.70 -36.40 47.28
CA GLU A 222 -2.05 -34.99 47.50
C GLU A 222 -0.84 -34.18 47.94
N VAL A 223 -0.06 -34.73 48.89
CA VAL A 223 1.19 -34.13 49.35
C VAL A 223 2.19 -34.06 48.22
N LEU A 224 2.32 -35.11 47.43
CA LEU A 224 3.20 -35.18 46.28
C LEU A 224 2.85 -34.11 45.23
N VAL A 225 1.57 -34.03 44.83
CA VAL A 225 1.08 -33.02 43.89
C VAL A 225 1.36 -31.62 44.40
N ALA A 226 1.09 -31.34 45.69
CA ALA A 226 1.38 -30.02 46.28
C ALA A 226 2.85 -29.66 46.27
N ILE A 227 3.76 -30.62 46.53
CA ILE A 227 5.23 -30.38 46.45
C ILE A 227 5.66 -30.05 45.01
N LEU A 228 5.23 -30.86 44.04
CA LEU A 228 5.54 -30.67 42.63
C LEU A 228 5.04 -29.30 42.09
N MET A 229 3.79 -28.94 42.46
CA MET A 229 3.20 -27.66 42.10
C MET A 229 4.01 -26.49 42.65
N ASN A 230 4.39 -26.51 43.92
CA ASN A 230 5.16 -25.46 44.56
C ASN A 230 6.59 -25.32 43.99
N ARG A 231 7.19 -26.40 43.56
CA ARG A 231 8.55 -26.43 43.03
C ARG A 231 8.64 -26.06 41.55
N LEU A 232 7.54 -26.16 40.81
CA LEU A 232 7.54 -25.89 39.36
C LEU A 232 8.09 -24.51 39.00
N GLY A 233 7.68 -23.47 39.74
CA GLY A 233 8.11 -22.07 39.47
C GLY A 233 9.58 -21.77 39.76
N SER A 234 10.17 -22.47 40.72
CA SER A 234 11.52 -22.24 41.21
C SER A 234 12.61 -23.17 40.64
N SER A 235 12.20 -24.22 39.92
CA SER A 235 13.11 -25.28 39.44
C SER A 235 13.86 -24.89 38.14
N LYS A 236 14.99 -25.56 37.86
CA LYS A 236 15.73 -25.48 36.60
C LYS A 236 14.93 -26.11 35.45
N ALA A 237 15.32 -25.81 34.18
CA ALA A 237 14.58 -26.24 32.99
C ALA A 237 14.29 -27.76 32.97
N ASP A 238 15.29 -28.58 33.17
CA ASP A 238 15.19 -30.05 33.15
C ASP A 238 14.22 -30.56 34.24
N ASN A 239 14.29 -29.97 35.43
CA ASN A 239 13.41 -30.33 36.53
C ASN A 239 11.97 -29.89 36.28
N ARG A 240 11.74 -28.70 35.67
CA ARG A 240 10.40 -28.25 35.29
C ARG A 240 9.76 -29.19 34.29
N LEU A 241 10.52 -29.61 33.26
CA LEU A 241 10.03 -30.57 32.29
C LEU A 241 9.59 -31.89 32.97
N ASN A 242 10.45 -32.44 33.84
CA ASN A 242 10.14 -33.66 34.56
C ASN A 242 8.93 -33.50 35.51
N ILE A 243 8.79 -32.35 36.20
CA ILE A 243 7.62 -32.04 37.03
C ILE A 243 6.35 -32.01 36.20
N LEU A 244 6.36 -31.32 35.04
CA LEU A 244 5.19 -31.25 34.14
C LEU A 244 4.80 -32.62 33.62
N GLN A 245 5.73 -33.46 33.24
CA GLN A 245 5.47 -34.83 32.80
C GLN A 245 4.87 -35.68 33.91
N LEU A 246 5.37 -35.57 35.13
CA LEU A 246 4.83 -36.29 36.30
C LEU A 246 3.42 -35.80 36.65
N LEU A 247 3.20 -34.49 36.71
CA LEU A 247 1.88 -33.92 37.00
C LEU A 247 0.85 -34.33 35.91
N ARG A 248 1.27 -34.37 34.64
CA ARG A 248 0.44 -34.84 33.54
C ARG A 248 0.08 -36.32 33.68
N SER A 249 1.07 -37.15 34.05
CA SER A 249 0.82 -38.57 34.30
C SER A 249 -0.13 -38.80 35.46
N ILE A 250 -0.01 -38.06 36.56
CA ILE A 250 -0.88 -38.11 37.74
C ILE A 250 -2.31 -37.61 37.43
N ALA A 251 -2.41 -36.56 36.60
CA ALA A 251 -3.71 -36.01 36.16
C ALA A 251 -4.45 -36.92 35.20
N PHE A 252 -3.76 -37.86 34.55
CA PHE A 252 -4.36 -38.70 33.53
C PHE A 252 -5.37 -39.65 34.12
N GLY A 253 -6.65 -39.54 33.72
CA GLY A 253 -7.72 -40.40 34.16
C GLY A 253 -8.27 -40.14 35.57
N ASN A 254 -7.73 -39.19 36.34
CA ASN A 254 -8.09 -38.91 37.73
C ASN A 254 -8.60 -37.47 37.89
N ASP A 255 -9.92 -37.32 38.02
CA ASP A 255 -10.57 -36.00 38.10
C ASP A 255 -10.38 -35.34 39.48
N GLU A 256 -10.24 -36.11 40.59
CA GLU A 256 -9.94 -35.57 41.91
C GLU A 256 -8.56 -34.88 41.94
N LYS A 257 -7.57 -35.50 41.33
CA LYS A 257 -6.23 -34.88 41.19
C LYS A 257 -6.21 -33.65 40.27
N LYS A 258 -7.01 -33.62 39.24
CA LYS A 258 -7.20 -32.42 38.43
C LYS A 258 -7.82 -31.29 39.25
N GLU A 259 -8.77 -31.60 40.15
CA GLU A 259 -9.34 -30.58 41.03
C GLU A 259 -8.29 -29.99 42.00
N THR A 260 -7.40 -30.82 42.54
CA THR A 260 -6.29 -30.37 43.37
C THR A 260 -5.34 -29.43 42.59
N MET A 261 -5.13 -29.70 41.30
CA MET A 261 -4.31 -28.86 40.40
C MET A 261 -5.06 -27.63 39.86
N ALA A 262 -6.31 -27.42 40.23
CA ALA A 262 -7.14 -26.31 39.74
C ALA A 262 -6.81 -24.97 40.41
N ASP A 263 -5.73 -24.86 41.15
CA ASP A 263 -5.28 -23.60 41.74
C ASP A 263 -4.80 -22.57 40.69
N ILE A 264 -5.24 -21.34 40.86
CA ILE A 264 -4.95 -20.28 39.85
C ILE A 264 -3.47 -19.89 39.79
N GLU A 265 -2.74 -19.94 40.91
CA GLU A 265 -1.30 -19.65 40.93
C GLU A 265 -0.52 -20.73 40.22
N PHE A 266 -0.89 -21.99 40.46
CA PHE A 266 -0.31 -23.11 39.73
C PHE A 266 -0.62 -23.02 38.22
N LEU A 267 -1.85 -22.84 37.82
CA LEU A 267 -2.26 -22.68 36.42
C LEU A 267 -1.49 -21.52 35.76
N SER A 268 -1.31 -20.39 36.47
CA SER A 268 -0.52 -19.28 36.00
C SER A 268 0.96 -19.65 35.80
N THR A 269 1.51 -20.52 36.64
CA THR A 269 2.88 -21.01 36.53
C THR A 269 3.03 -21.95 35.35
N VAL A 270 2.05 -22.83 35.11
CA VAL A 270 2.01 -23.69 33.91
C VAL A 270 1.90 -22.85 32.61
N VAL A 271 1.08 -21.80 32.62
CA VAL A 271 0.97 -20.86 31.48
C VAL A 271 2.30 -20.18 31.20
N LYS A 272 3.11 -19.83 32.19
CA LYS A 272 4.46 -19.30 31.98
C LYS A 272 5.39 -20.29 31.24
N SER A 273 5.18 -21.60 31.41
CA SER A 273 5.94 -22.62 30.70
C SER A 273 5.62 -22.67 29.20
N LEU A 274 4.51 -22.12 28.75
CA LEU A 274 4.16 -22.00 27.32
C LEU A 274 5.13 -21.12 26.53
N SER A 275 5.84 -20.19 27.19
CA SER A 275 6.82 -19.29 26.56
C SER A 275 8.26 -19.82 26.59
N ARG A 276 8.48 -21.01 27.13
CA ARG A 276 9.80 -21.59 27.34
C ARG A 276 10.20 -22.57 26.22
N GLU A 277 11.10 -23.52 26.50
CA GLU A 277 11.64 -24.47 25.53
C GLU A 277 10.56 -25.39 24.94
N ALA A 278 10.82 -25.95 23.75
CA ALA A 278 9.80 -26.68 22.98
C ALA A 278 9.21 -27.88 23.75
N GLU A 279 10.04 -28.64 24.44
CA GLU A 279 9.59 -29.82 25.20
C GLU A 279 8.79 -29.43 26.44
N GLU A 280 9.25 -28.43 27.21
CA GLU A 280 8.52 -27.88 28.36
C GLU A 280 7.17 -27.30 27.92
N ARG A 281 7.13 -26.59 26.78
CA ARG A 281 5.93 -26.03 26.19
C ARG A 281 4.91 -27.11 25.80
N ARG A 282 5.38 -28.18 25.17
CA ARG A 282 4.54 -29.31 24.77
C ARG A 282 3.85 -29.96 25.97
N GLU A 283 4.61 -30.24 27.03
CA GLU A 283 4.04 -30.84 28.23
C GLU A 283 3.09 -29.90 29.00
N ALA A 284 3.41 -28.58 29.00
CA ALA A 284 2.53 -27.58 29.59
C ALA A 284 1.19 -27.46 28.85
N VAL A 285 1.21 -27.44 27.51
CA VAL A 285 -0.03 -27.43 26.69
C VAL A 285 -0.85 -28.70 26.96
N GLY A 286 -0.19 -29.87 26.96
CA GLY A 286 -0.85 -31.14 27.23
C GLY A 286 -1.47 -31.18 28.63
N LEU A 287 -0.78 -30.70 29.67
CA LEU A 287 -1.31 -30.63 31.03
C LEU A 287 -2.52 -29.69 31.12
N LEU A 288 -2.44 -28.49 30.51
CA LEU A 288 -3.56 -27.54 30.47
C LEU A 288 -4.76 -28.12 29.72
N LEU A 289 -4.52 -28.88 28.63
CA LEU A 289 -5.58 -29.57 27.90
C LEU A 289 -6.26 -30.63 28.77
N ASP A 290 -5.50 -31.45 29.51
CA ASP A 290 -6.06 -32.46 30.41
C ASP A 290 -6.83 -31.86 31.57
N LEU A 291 -6.36 -30.78 32.17
CA LEU A 291 -7.01 -30.03 33.22
C LEU A 291 -8.27 -29.28 32.71
N SER A 292 -8.28 -28.83 31.46
CA SER A 292 -9.42 -28.10 30.87
C SER A 292 -10.71 -28.93 30.72
N LYS A 293 -10.63 -30.25 30.91
CA LYS A 293 -11.80 -31.13 30.96
C LYS A 293 -12.72 -30.81 32.13
N LEU A 294 -12.17 -30.22 33.18
CA LEU A 294 -12.95 -29.72 34.31
C LEU A 294 -13.57 -28.34 34.03
N PRO A 295 -14.89 -28.15 34.20
CA PRO A 295 -15.57 -26.89 33.93
C PRO A 295 -15.07 -25.70 34.74
N SER A 296 -14.60 -25.92 35.98
CA SER A 296 -13.99 -24.91 36.86
C SER A 296 -12.67 -24.40 36.29
N VAL A 297 -11.76 -25.30 35.91
CA VAL A 297 -10.42 -25.02 35.38
C VAL A 297 -10.52 -24.34 34.02
N LYS A 298 -11.40 -24.79 33.13
CA LYS A 298 -11.67 -24.18 31.84
C LYS A 298 -11.92 -22.69 31.95
N ARG A 299 -12.72 -22.23 32.92
CA ARG A 299 -13.00 -20.82 33.13
C ARG A 299 -11.79 -20.05 33.67
N GLN A 300 -10.94 -20.69 34.47
CA GLN A 300 -9.74 -20.08 35.04
C GLN A 300 -8.64 -19.92 33.99
N ILE A 301 -8.33 -20.94 33.21
CA ILE A 301 -7.30 -20.92 32.15
C ILE A 301 -7.54 -19.75 31.17
N GLY A 302 -8.78 -19.55 30.72
CA GLY A 302 -9.10 -18.47 29.78
C GLY A 302 -8.96 -17.05 30.35
N ARG A 303 -8.91 -16.93 31.71
CA ARG A 303 -8.73 -15.65 32.40
C ARG A 303 -7.26 -15.31 32.70
N ILE A 304 -6.36 -16.28 32.59
CA ILE A 304 -4.94 -16.04 32.84
C ILE A 304 -4.38 -15.17 31.72
N GLN A 305 -3.80 -14.04 32.09
CA GLN A 305 -3.26 -13.04 31.15
C GLN A 305 -2.21 -13.68 30.24
N GLY A 306 -2.35 -13.48 28.94
CA GLY A 306 -1.42 -13.97 27.92
C GLY A 306 -1.60 -15.43 27.51
N CYS A 307 -2.42 -16.24 28.25
CA CYS A 307 -2.61 -17.66 27.94
C CYS A 307 -3.12 -17.87 26.50
N ILE A 308 -4.20 -17.19 26.12
CA ILE A 308 -4.81 -17.33 24.78
C ILE A 308 -3.84 -16.90 23.69
N VAL A 309 -3.12 -15.79 23.89
CA VAL A 309 -2.13 -15.30 22.92
C VAL A 309 -1.00 -16.32 22.72
N MET A 310 -0.51 -16.91 23.80
CA MET A 310 0.52 -17.95 23.73
C MET A 310 0.02 -19.22 23.03
N LEU A 311 -1.21 -19.66 23.34
CA LEU A 311 -1.81 -20.81 22.68
C LEU A 311 -2.01 -20.59 21.17
N VAL A 312 -2.44 -19.40 20.76
CA VAL A 312 -2.55 -19.03 19.32
C VAL A 312 -1.16 -18.99 18.67
N SER A 313 -0.14 -18.50 19.37
CA SER A 313 1.24 -18.52 18.87
C SER A 313 1.76 -19.95 18.69
N ILE A 314 1.44 -20.85 19.64
CA ILE A 314 1.84 -22.27 19.56
C ILE A 314 1.07 -22.98 18.44
N LEU A 315 -0.20 -22.67 18.24
CA LEU A 315 -1.01 -23.20 17.15
C LEU A 315 -0.37 -22.95 15.79
N ASN A 316 0.24 -21.77 15.61
CA ASN A 316 0.92 -21.34 14.37
C ASN A 316 2.43 -21.68 14.36
N GLY A 317 2.91 -22.41 15.36
CA GLY A 317 4.33 -22.80 15.49
C GLY A 317 4.66 -24.09 14.74
N ASP A 318 5.97 -24.41 14.71
CA ASP A 318 6.50 -25.55 13.95
C ASP A 318 6.34 -26.93 14.65
N ASP A 319 5.92 -26.97 15.93
CA ASP A 319 5.73 -28.22 16.67
C ASP A 319 4.32 -28.79 16.44
N PRO A 320 4.18 -29.88 15.64
CA PRO A 320 2.85 -30.40 15.27
C PRO A 320 2.06 -30.97 16.46
N VAL A 321 2.72 -31.47 17.51
CA VAL A 321 2.05 -32.04 18.69
C VAL A 321 1.51 -30.89 19.56
N ALA A 322 2.36 -29.91 19.86
CA ALA A 322 1.96 -28.74 20.63
C ALA A 322 0.86 -27.92 19.90
N SER A 323 0.98 -27.77 18.57
CA SER A 323 -0.02 -27.10 17.72
C SER A 323 -1.38 -27.82 17.79
N HIS A 324 -1.38 -29.17 17.67
CA HIS A 324 -2.60 -29.96 17.74
C HIS A 324 -3.28 -29.87 19.11
N ASP A 325 -2.53 -30.00 20.20
CA ASP A 325 -3.06 -29.91 21.56
C ASP A 325 -3.52 -28.49 21.88
N SER A 326 -2.81 -27.47 21.38
CA SER A 326 -3.19 -26.07 21.47
C SER A 326 -4.52 -25.80 20.74
N SER A 327 -4.71 -26.37 19.53
CA SER A 327 -5.97 -26.29 18.80
C SER A 327 -7.14 -26.84 19.61
N LYS A 328 -6.97 -28.05 20.18
CA LYS A 328 -8.00 -28.66 21.01
C LYS A 328 -8.33 -27.84 22.26
N LEU A 329 -7.31 -27.31 22.92
CA LEU A 329 -7.49 -26.48 24.11
C LEU A 329 -8.22 -25.17 23.75
N LEU A 330 -7.84 -24.51 22.66
CA LEU A 330 -8.54 -23.32 22.17
C LEU A 330 -10.01 -23.64 21.82
N ASP A 331 -10.28 -24.76 21.16
CA ASP A 331 -11.67 -25.20 20.87
C ASP A 331 -12.48 -25.38 22.16
N ILE A 332 -11.91 -26.02 23.19
CA ILE A 332 -12.54 -26.15 24.50
C ILE A 332 -12.81 -24.79 25.16
N LEU A 333 -11.82 -23.90 25.15
CA LEU A 333 -11.93 -22.56 25.76
C LEU A 333 -12.89 -21.65 25.00
N SER A 334 -13.09 -21.85 23.69
CA SER A 334 -13.95 -21.03 22.83
C SER A 334 -15.42 -21.06 23.19
N SER A 335 -15.86 -22.07 23.95
CA SER A 335 -17.23 -22.13 24.46
C SER A 335 -17.62 -20.94 25.36
N ASN A 336 -16.65 -20.18 25.85
CA ASN A 336 -16.84 -18.90 26.49
C ASN A 336 -16.66 -17.78 25.46
N SER A 337 -17.70 -16.96 25.26
CA SER A 337 -17.69 -15.85 24.29
C SER A 337 -16.57 -14.82 24.56
N GLN A 338 -16.20 -14.60 25.81
CA GLN A 338 -15.09 -13.69 26.13
C GLN A 338 -13.75 -14.25 25.67
N ASN A 339 -13.53 -15.56 25.81
CA ASN A 339 -12.32 -16.20 25.30
C ASN A 339 -12.27 -16.16 23.77
N ALA A 340 -13.42 -16.36 23.11
CA ALA A 340 -13.52 -16.24 21.66
C ALA A 340 -13.15 -14.84 21.15
N LEU A 341 -13.48 -13.79 21.92
CA LEU A 341 -13.04 -12.42 21.63
C LEU A 341 -11.52 -12.27 21.76
N HIS A 342 -10.92 -12.75 22.85
CA HIS A 342 -9.48 -12.71 23.05
C HIS A 342 -8.72 -13.52 21.99
N MET A 343 -9.31 -14.62 21.52
CA MET A 343 -8.76 -15.39 20.39
C MET A 343 -8.76 -14.57 19.10
N ALA A 344 -9.86 -13.85 18.85
CA ALA A 344 -9.96 -12.97 17.68
C ALA A 344 -8.97 -11.79 17.75
N GLU A 345 -8.78 -11.20 18.93
CA GLU A 345 -7.75 -10.17 19.18
C GLU A 345 -6.34 -10.72 18.94
N ALA A 346 -6.10 -11.99 19.23
CA ALA A 346 -4.85 -12.70 18.94
C ALA A 346 -4.71 -13.14 17.46
N GLY A 347 -5.71 -12.91 16.61
CA GLY A 347 -5.71 -13.29 15.20
C GLY A 347 -6.27 -14.68 14.88
N TYR A 348 -6.89 -15.35 15.84
CA TYR A 348 -7.56 -16.64 15.64
C TYR A 348 -9.08 -16.47 15.60
N PHE A 349 -9.64 -16.40 14.40
CA PHE A 349 -11.02 -15.97 14.15
C PHE A 349 -12.06 -17.09 14.13
N LYS A 350 -11.65 -18.35 13.98
CA LYS A 350 -12.55 -19.49 13.84
C LYS A 350 -13.64 -19.59 14.94
N PRO A 351 -13.33 -19.41 16.25
CA PRO A 351 -14.34 -19.41 17.29
C PRO A 351 -15.31 -18.22 17.19
N LEU A 352 -14.84 -17.03 16.79
CA LEU A 352 -15.71 -15.88 16.57
C LEU A 352 -16.73 -16.16 15.46
N VAL A 353 -16.28 -16.73 14.34
CA VAL A 353 -17.14 -17.12 13.22
C VAL A 353 -18.17 -18.17 13.64
N GLN A 354 -17.76 -19.15 14.44
CA GLN A 354 -18.68 -20.16 14.97
C GLN A 354 -19.74 -19.54 15.89
N CYS A 355 -19.34 -18.60 16.75
CA CYS A 355 -20.30 -17.87 17.61
C CYS A 355 -21.29 -17.03 16.78
N LEU A 356 -20.87 -16.47 15.65
CA LEU A 356 -21.77 -15.75 14.72
C LEU A 356 -22.76 -16.69 14.01
N LYS A 357 -22.35 -17.94 13.71
CA LYS A 357 -23.22 -18.95 13.08
C LYS A 357 -24.24 -19.51 14.07
N GLU A 358 -23.81 -19.94 15.22
CA GLU A 358 -24.58 -20.79 16.14
C GLU A 358 -24.96 -20.13 17.48
N GLY A 359 -24.34 -19.01 17.82
CA GLY A 359 -24.56 -18.34 19.10
C GLY A 359 -25.96 -17.75 19.26
N SER A 360 -26.30 -17.40 20.51
CA SER A 360 -27.52 -16.61 20.81
C SER A 360 -27.47 -15.23 20.15
N ASP A 361 -28.61 -14.58 20.00
CA ASP A 361 -28.71 -13.22 19.43
C ASP A 361 -27.76 -12.24 20.12
N MET A 362 -27.66 -12.31 21.44
CA MET A 362 -26.74 -11.46 22.21
C MET A 362 -25.28 -11.80 21.93
N THR A 363 -24.95 -13.08 21.80
CA THR A 363 -23.59 -13.51 21.45
C THR A 363 -23.22 -13.04 20.03
N LYS A 364 -24.15 -13.19 19.08
CA LYS A 364 -23.96 -12.71 17.70
C LYS A 364 -23.73 -11.20 17.64
N ILE A 365 -24.52 -10.41 18.38
CA ILE A 365 -24.35 -8.96 18.47
C ILE A 365 -22.96 -8.60 19.06
N LEU A 366 -22.56 -9.29 20.14
CA LEU A 366 -21.25 -9.09 20.78
C LEU A 366 -20.10 -9.36 19.80
N MET A 367 -20.14 -10.50 19.09
CA MET A 367 -19.10 -10.89 18.12
C MET A 367 -19.06 -9.94 16.93
N ALA A 368 -20.20 -9.55 16.38
CA ALA A 368 -20.27 -8.59 15.29
C ALA A 368 -19.75 -7.21 15.72
N THR A 369 -20.08 -6.74 16.93
CA THR A 369 -19.58 -5.49 17.49
C THR A 369 -18.07 -5.54 17.70
N ALA A 370 -17.53 -6.64 18.20
CA ALA A 370 -16.09 -6.82 18.34
C ALA A 370 -15.40 -6.77 16.96
N LEU A 371 -15.92 -7.51 15.99
CA LEU A 371 -15.38 -7.55 14.62
C LEU A 371 -15.37 -6.16 13.95
N SER A 372 -16.37 -5.32 14.27
CA SER A 372 -16.43 -3.94 13.75
C SER A 372 -15.33 -3.03 14.30
N ARG A 373 -14.78 -3.34 15.48
CA ARG A 373 -13.77 -2.54 16.18
C ARG A 373 -12.35 -3.05 16.03
N LEU A 374 -12.18 -4.31 15.60
CA LEU A 374 -10.86 -4.89 15.38
C LEU A 374 -10.15 -4.20 14.23
N GLU A 375 -8.88 -3.86 14.44
CA GLU A 375 -7.98 -3.41 13.38
C GLU A 375 -7.50 -4.61 12.57
N LEU A 376 -8.26 -4.94 11.52
CA LEU A 376 -7.99 -6.09 10.69
C LEU A 376 -6.98 -5.74 9.59
N THR A 377 -5.99 -6.61 9.41
CA THR A 377 -5.14 -6.61 8.21
C THR A 377 -5.94 -7.16 7.01
N ASP A 378 -5.46 -6.92 5.79
CA ASP A 378 -6.12 -7.48 4.60
C ASP A 378 -6.10 -9.01 4.61
N HIS A 379 -5.02 -9.62 5.12
CA HIS A 379 -4.95 -11.06 5.34
C HIS A 379 -6.03 -11.56 6.32
N SER A 380 -6.22 -10.87 7.44
CA SER A 380 -7.26 -11.20 8.42
C SER A 380 -8.67 -11.05 7.83
N ARG A 381 -8.92 -10.00 7.04
CA ARG A 381 -10.18 -9.82 6.31
C ARG A 381 -10.45 -10.94 5.32
N PHE A 382 -9.40 -11.34 4.59
CA PHE A 382 -9.47 -12.44 3.64
C PHE A 382 -9.82 -13.76 4.33
N THR A 383 -9.09 -14.11 5.40
CA THR A 383 -9.31 -15.34 6.17
C THR A 383 -10.72 -15.39 6.75
N LEU A 384 -11.20 -14.30 7.36
CA LEU A 384 -12.57 -14.18 7.85
C LEU A 384 -13.61 -14.40 6.73
N GLY A 385 -13.34 -13.84 5.54
CA GLY A 385 -14.20 -14.05 4.38
C GLY A 385 -14.25 -15.53 3.92
N GLU A 386 -13.10 -16.22 3.92
CA GLU A 386 -13.00 -17.67 3.62
C GLU A 386 -13.71 -18.53 4.67
N ASP A 387 -13.58 -18.19 5.96
CA ASP A 387 -14.24 -18.87 7.07
C ASP A 387 -15.78 -18.70 7.05
N GLY A 388 -16.29 -17.88 6.12
CA GLY A 388 -17.72 -17.71 5.88
C GLY A 388 -18.41 -16.79 6.89
N VAL A 389 -17.72 -15.76 7.38
CA VAL A 389 -18.28 -14.76 8.31
C VAL A 389 -19.37 -13.88 7.67
N ILE A 390 -19.35 -13.73 6.37
CA ILE A 390 -20.24 -12.79 5.65
C ILE A 390 -21.70 -13.23 5.73
N GLU A 391 -21.97 -14.51 5.51
CA GLU A 391 -23.34 -15.04 5.50
C GLU A 391 -24.11 -14.84 6.83
N PRO A 392 -23.57 -15.23 8.01
CA PRO A 392 -24.25 -14.96 9.28
C PRO A 392 -24.44 -13.46 9.55
N LEU A 393 -23.51 -12.60 9.16
CA LEU A 393 -23.68 -11.15 9.28
C LEU A 393 -24.78 -10.61 8.37
N VAL A 394 -24.87 -11.11 7.13
CA VAL A 394 -25.97 -10.75 6.21
C VAL A 394 -27.32 -11.21 6.78
N ASN A 395 -27.39 -12.40 7.35
CA ASN A 395 -28.60 -12.90 8.03
C ASN A 395 -28.98 -12.04 9.24
N MET A 396 -28.02 -11.63 10.07
CA MET A 396 -28.23 -10.70 11.17
C MET A 396 -28.77 -9.34 10.70
N PHE A 397 -28.26 -8.85 9.57
CA PHE A 397 -28.71 -7.59 8.97
C PHE A 397 -30.13 -7.70 8.41
N THR A 398 -30.46 -8.76 7.70
CA THR A 398 -31.76 -8.88 7.02
C THR A 398 -32.90 -9.20 8.00
N SER A 399 -32.70 -10.13 8.92
CA SER A 399 -33.73 -10.66 9.82
C SER A 399 -33.68 -10.15 11.27
N GLY A 400 -32.55 -9.53 11.69
CA GLY A 400 -32.33 -9.13 13.07
C GLY A 400 -33.07 -7.87 13.52
N LYS A 401 -33.08 -7.63 14.84
CA LYS A 401 -33.53 -6.37 15.45
C LYS A 401 -32.56 -5.22 15.13
N LEU A 402 -32.94 -3.98 15.45
CA LEU A 402 -32.15 -2.78 15.13
C LEU A 402 -30.68 -2.87 15.58
N GLU A 403 -30.44 -3.29 16.81
CA GLU A 403 -29.08 -3.44 17.37
C GLU A 403 -28.28 -4.48 16.60
N SER A 404 -28.89 -5.63 16.30
CA SER A 404 -28.27 -6.68 15.49
C SER A 404 -27.93 -6.19 14.08
N LYS A 405 -28.85 -5.44 13.45
CA LYS A 405 -28.62 -4.81 12.13
C LYS A 405 -27.44 -3.85 12.14
N LEU A 406 -27.36 -2.99 13.18
CA LEU A 406 -26.27 -2.02 13.30
C LEU A 406 -24.92 -2.71 13.49
N SER A 407 -24.83 -3.67 14.43
CA SER A 407 -23.60 -4.41 14.68
C SER A 407 -23.14 -5.20 13.45
N ALA A 408 -24.07 -5.84 12.74
CA ALA A 408 -23.77 -6.57 11.52
C ALA A 408 -23.29 -5.65 10.39
N LEU A 409 -23.95 -4.52 10.18
CA LEU A 409 -23.56 -3.56 9.14
C LEU A 409 -22.16 -2.95 9.41
N ASN A 410 -21.85 -2.61 10.66
CA ASN A 410 -20.54 -2.10 11.02
C ASN A 410 -19.42 -3.14 10.80
N ALA A 411 -19.69 -4.41 11.13
CA ALA A 411 -18.77 -5.51 10.84
C ALA A 411 -18.59 -5.72 9.32
N LEU A 412 -19.70 -5.73 8.57
CA LEU A 412 -19.66 -5.83 7.11
C LEU A 412 -18.95 -4.63 6.46
N GLN A 413 -19.11 -3.43 7.02
CA GLN A 413 -18.35 -2.26 6.60
C GLN A 413 -16.84 -2.46 6.78
N ASN A 414 -16.38 -2.99 7.91
CA ASN A 414 -14.97 -3.29 8.12
C ASN A 414 -14.46 -4.34 7.11
N LEU A 415 -15.19 -5.42 6.94
CA LEU A 415 -14.81 -6.53 6.04
C LEU A 415 -14.84 -6.14 4.55
N SER A 416 -15.78 -5.29 4.14
CA SER A 416 -15.96 -4.89 2.73
C SER A 416 -14.86 -3.98 2.19
N SER A 417 -13.91 -3.53 3.03
CA SER A 417 -12.73 -2.79 2.56
C SER A 417 -11.80 -3.65 1.71
N LEU A 418 -11.87 -4.97 1.80
CA LEU A 418 -11.18 -5.90 0.92
C LEU A 418 -12.06 -6.27 -0.29
N THR A 419 -11.51 -6.18 -1.50
CA THR A 419 -12.23 -6.38 -2.77
C THR A 419 -12.89 -7.77 -2.86
N GLU A 420 -12.21 -8.81 -2.41
CA GLU A 420 -12.71 -10.18 -2.41
C GLU A 420 -13.95 -10.33 -1.52
N ASN A 421 -13.96 -9.67 -0.37
CA ASN A 421 -15.11 -9.66 0.52
C ASN A 421 -16.26 -8.81 -0.03
N ALA A 422 -15.96 -7.70 -0.72
CA ALA A 422 -16.97 -6.93 -1.44
C ALA A 422 -17.65 -7.77 -2.52
N GLN A 423 -16.91 -8.62 -3.24
CA GLN A 423 -17.45 -9.57 -4.21
C GLN A 423 -18.32 -10.65 -3.53
N ARG A 424 -17.91 -11.19 -2.38
CA ARG A 424 -18.71 -12.14 -1.60
C ARG A 424 -20.02 -11.51 -1.13
N LEU A 425 -19.97 -10.26 -0.65
CA LEU A 425 -21.15 -9.49 -0.29
C LEU A 425 -22.11 -9.32 -1.47
N THR A 426 -21.61 -9.01 -2.63
CA THR A 426 -22.43 -8.90 -3.85
C THR A 426 -23.14 -10.22 -4.16
N ARG A 427 -22.41 -11.33 -4.07
CA ARG A 427 -22.99 -12.69 -4.31
C ARG A 427 -24.03 -13.10 -3.27
N SER A 428 -23.98 -12.57 -2.05
CA SER A 428 -24.98 -12.86 -1.01
C SER A 428 -26.36 -12.22 -1.26
N GLY A 429 -26.49 -11.39 -2.32
CA GLY A 429 -27.76 -10.71 -2.64
C GLY A 429 -28.11 -9.54 -1.72
N ILE A 430 -27.16 -9.04 -0.91
CA ILE A 430 -27.39 -7.98 0.08
C ILE A 430 -27.81 -6.64 -0.54
N VAL A 431 -27.48 -6.38 -1.82
CA VAL A 431 -27.64 -5.10 -2.51
C VAL A 431 -29.06 -4.56 -2.39
N VAL A 432 -30.08 -5.39 -2.63
CA VAL A 432 -31.49 -4.98 -2.57
C VAL A 432 -31.88 -4.50 -1.17
N SER A 433 -31.48 -5.24 -0.14
CA SER A 433 -31.75 -4.90 1.26
C SER A 433 -31.04 -3.61 1.70
N LEU A 434 -29.81 -3.38 1.21
CA LEU A 434 -29.05 -2.15 1.48
C LEU A 434 -29.77 -0.94 0.83
N LEU A 435 -30.22 -1.07 -0.44
CA LEU A 435 -30.95 -0.02 -1.11
C LEU A 435 -32.28 0.29 -0.43
N GLN A 436 -33.07 -0.73 -0.06
CA GLN A 436 -34.32 -0.56 0.67
C GLN A 436 -34.12 0.22 1.97
N LEU A 437 -33.05 -0.09 2.71
CA LEU A 437 -32.75 0.59 3.96
C LEU A 437 -32.28 2.02 3.70
N LEU A 438 -31.42 2.24 2.71
CA LEU A 438 -30.90 3.57 2.36
C LEU A 438 -32.05 4.54 2.05
N PHE A 439 -33.08 4.06 1.36
CA PHE A 439 -34.25 4.86 0.95
C PHE A 439 -35.39 4.88 1.99
N SER A 440 -35.25 4.15 3.08
CA SER A 440 -36.26 4.16 4.15
C SER A 440 -36.39 5.54 4.78
N VAL A 441 -37.61 6.02 4.95
CA VAL A 441 -37.91 7.31 5.61
C VAL A 441 -38.09 7.20 7.12
N THR A 442 -37.95 6.02 7.69
CA THR A 442 -38.17 5.79 9.12
C THR A 442 -37.01 6.36 9.94
N SER A 443 -37.29 7.24 10.88
CA SER A 443 -36.26 7.92 11.72
C SER A 443 -35.37 6.93 12.49
N VAL A 444 -35.92 5.82 12.91
CA VAL A 444 -35.22 4.76 13.65
C VAL A 444 -34.08 4.13 12.81
N LEU A 445 -34.23 4.12 11.49
CA LEU A 445 -33.23 3.51 10.59
C LEU A 445 -32.15 4.50 10.09
N MET A 446 -32.24 5.78 10.51
CA MET A 446 -31.27 6.80 10.07
C MET A 446 -29.83 6.48 10.48
N THR A 447 -29.64 5.87 11.66
CA THR A 447 -28.31 5.47 12.15
C THR A 447 -27.66 4.37 11.31
N LEU A 448 -28.46 3.60 10.56
CA LEU A 448 -27.96 2.52 9.72
C LEU A 448 -27.51 3.01 8.32
N ARG A 449 -27.90 4.24 7.93
CA ARG A 449 -27.58 4.75 6.57
C ARG A 449 -26.09 4.95 6.34
N GLU A 450 -25.34 5.31 7.37
CA GLU A 450 -23.91 5.53 7.24
C GLU A 450 -23.15 4.24 6.86
N PRO A 451 -23.22 3.13 7.63
CA PRO A 451 -22.56 1.90 7.22
C PRO A 451 -23.12 1.32 5.91
N VAL A 452 -24.42 1.48 5.65
CA VAL A 452 -25.04 1.07 4.38
C VAL A 452 -24.41 1.82 3.20
N SER A 453 -24.30 3.14 3.29
CA SER A 453 -23.72 3.96 2.22
C SER A 453 -22.25 3.61 1.97
N ALA A 454 -21.49 3.33 3.04
CA ALA A 454 -20.10 2.91 2.94
C ALA A 454 -19.93 1.54 2.25
N ILE A 455 -20.78 0.57 2.59
CA ILE A 455 -20.79 -0.73 1.92
C ILE A 455 -21.19 -0.58 0.44
N LEU A 456 -22.25 0.16 0.16
CA LEU A 456 -22.69 0.41 -1.22
C LEU A 456 -21.60 1.05 -2.08
N ALA A 457 -20.83 1.99 -1.53
CA ALA A 457 -19.71 2.60 -2.25
C ALA A 457 -18.66 1.55 -2.70
N ARG A 458 -18.41 0.56 -1.87
CA ARG A 458 -17.41 -0.50 -2.14
C ARG A 458 -17.90 -1.57 -3.11
N ILE A 459 -19.22 -1.84 -3.13
CA ILE A 459 -19.84 -2.80 -4.05
C ILE A 459 -20.51 -2.11 -5.26
N ALA A 460 -20.20 -0.83 -5.48
CA ALA A 460 -20.87 0.01 -6.48
C ALA A 460 -20.78 -0.51 -7.92
N GLN A 461 -19.70 -1.24 -8.24
CA GLN A 461 -19.51 -1.86 -9.57
C GLN A 461 -20.20 -3.22 -9.72
N SER A 462 -21.00 -3.64 -8.75
CA SER A 462 -21.77 -4.88 -8.85
C SER A 462 -22.85 -4.81 -9.92
N GLU A 463 -23.07 -5.94 -10.61
CA GLU A 463 -24.06 -6.04 -11.68
C GLU A 463 -25.46 -5.50 -11.30
N PRO A 464 -26.02 -5.81 -10.10
CA PRO A 464 -27.34 -5.28 -9.72
C PRO A 464 -27.42 -3.75 -9.68
N LEU A 465 -26.32 -3.04 -9.38
CA LEU A 465 -26.26 -1.58 -9.37
C LEU A 465 -26.03 -1.01 -10.77
N LEU A 466 -25.21 -1.68 -11.59
CA LEU A 466 -24.89 -1.26 -12.96
C LEU A 466 -26.08 -1.39 -13.92
N ILE A 467 -26.95 -2.38 -13.69
CA ILE A 467 -28.13 -2.64 -14.52
C ILE A 467 -29.33 -1.78 -14.11
N ASN A 468 -29.37 -1.31 -12.86
CA ASN A 468 -30.51 -0.57 -12.30
C ASN A 468 -30.33 0.96 -12.35
N PRO A 469 -30.81 1.65 -13.40
CA PRO A 469 -30.69 3.11 -13.49
C PRO A 469 -31.48 3.85 -12.41
N GLU A 470 -32.55 3.26 -11.88
CA GLU A 470 -33.36 3.86 -10.80
C GLU A 470 -32.56 3.96 -9.49
N ALA A 471 -31.67 2.98 -9.20
CA ALA A 471 -30.82 3.03 -8.02
C ALA A 471 -29.92 4.27 -8.04
N ALA A 472 -29.27 4.56 -9.17
CA ALA A 472 -28.42 5.75 -9.32
C ALA A 472 -29.24 7.06 -9.19
N GLN A 473 -30.43 7.10 -9.76
CA GLN A 473 -31.35 8.24 -9.62
C GLN A 473 -31.74 8.47 -8.16
N GLN A 474 -32.08 7.41 -7.43
CA GLN A 474 -32.45 7.51 -6.02
C GLN A 474 -31.26 7.94 -5.16
N ILE A 475 -30.05 7.40 -5.41
CA ILE A 475 -28.82 7.82 -4.74
C ILE A 475 -28.56 9.32 -4.97
N LEU A 476 -28.72 9.81 -6.21
CA LEU A 476 -28.60 11.23 -6.53
C LEU A 476 -29.57 12.09 -5.72
N SER A 477 -30.82 11.66 -5.58
CA SER A 477 -31.85 12.41 -4.83
C SER A 477 -31.55 12.52 -3.34
N LEU A 478 -30.77 11.60 -2.77
CA LEU A 478 -30.39 11.62 -1.36
C LEU A 478 -29.19 12.50 -1.06
N LEU A 479 -28.40 12.93 -2.05
CA LEU A 479 -27.18 13.70 -1.81
C LEU A 479 -27.43 14.95 -0.95
N ASN A 480 -28.43 15.76 -1.30
CA ASN A 480 -28.74 17.01 -0.60
C ASN A 480 -29.40 16.82 0.77
N LEU A 481 -29.92 15.63 1.03
CA LEU A 481 -30.64 15.31 2.28
C LEU A 481 -29.77 14.55 3.27
N SER A 482 -28.52 14.25 2.94
CA SER A 482 -27.65 13.37 3.69
C SER A 482 -26.62 14.14 4.51
N SER A 483 -26.09 13.50 5.58
CA SER A 483 -24.94 14.03 6.32
C SER A 483 -23.67 14.03 5.44
N PRO A 484 -22.65 14.87 5.77
CA PRO A 484 -21.43 14.95 4.99
C PRO A 484 -20.71 13.60 4.78
N VAL A 485 -20.77 12.70 5.77
CA VAL A 485 -20.17 11.37 5.68
C VAL A 485 -20.90 10.52 4.65
N ILE A 486 -22.24 10.50 4.72
CA ILE A 486 -23.08 9.78 3.77
C ILE A 486 -22.94 10.38 2.37
N GLN A 487 -22.95 11.70 2.22
CA GLN A 487 -22.68 12.38 0.94
C GLN A 487 -21.39 11.91 0.29
N SER A 488 -20.32 11.82 1.09
CA SER A 488 -19.02 11.33 0.63
C SER A 488 -19.10 9.89 0.08
N HIS A 489 -19.79 8.99 0.77
CA HIS A 489 -19.98 7.61 0.31
C HIS A 489 -20.87 7.51 -0.93
N LEU A 490 -21.96 8.29 -0.98
CA LEU A 490 -22.87 8.31 -2.12
C LEU A 490 -22.20 8.85 -3.39
N LEU A 491 -21.38 9.89 -3.27
CA LEU A 491 -20.58 10.41 -4.38
C LEU A 491 -19.56 9.38 -4.88
N GLU A 492 -18.92 8.67 -3.98
CA GLU A 492 -18.00 7.58 -4.33
C GLU A 492 -18.72 6.43 -5.04
N ALA A 493 -19.90 6.04 -4.54
CA ALA A 493 -20.72 5.02 -5.18
C ALA A 493 -21.13 5.43 -6.60
N LEU A 494 -21.61 6.65 -6.77
CA LEU A 494 -22.02 7.19 -8.07
C LEU A 494 -20.86 7.28 -9.06
N ASP A 495 -19.67 7.71 -8.60
CA ASP A 495 -18.48 7.77 -9.45
C ASP A 495 -18.05 6.35 -9.88
N SER A 496 -17.99 5.41 -8.93
CA SER A 496 -17.67 4.01 -9.24
C SER A 496 -18.63 3.38 -10.24
N ILE A 497 -19.94 3.64 -10.11
CA ILE A 497 -20.95 3.21 -11.06
C ILE A 497 -20.74 3.89 -12.43
N ALA A 498 -20.58 5.21 -12.43
CA ALA A 498 -20.45 5.99 -13.67
C ALA A 498 -19.16 5.64 -14.44
N ALA A 499 -18.07 5.33 -13.73
CA ALA A 499 -16.78 4.97 -14.33
C ALA A 499 -16.81 3.62 -15.05
N HIS A 500 -17.74 2.74 -14.71
CA HIS A 500 -17.79 1.39 -15.30
C HIS A 500 -18.22 1.43 -16.77
N PRO A 501 -17.51 0.74 -17.71
CA PRO A 501 -17.84 0.75 -19.14
C PRO A 501 -19.27 0.34 -19.45
N GLY A 502 -19.79 -0.67 -18.72
CA GLY A 502 -21.18 -1.16 -18.88
C GLY A 502 -22.29 -0.24 -18.40
N ALA A 503 -21.97 0.88 -17.72
CA ALA A 503 -22.96 1.76 -17.07
C ALA A 503 -23.53 2.86 -18.00
N SER A 504 -23.46 2.71 -19.32
CA SER A 504 -23.95 3.73 -20.27
C SER A 504 -25.42 4.14 -20.04
N LYS A 505 -26.29 3.17 -19.74
CA LYS A 505 -27.71 3.43 -19.43
C LYS A 505 -27.86 4.22 -18.12
N VAL A 506 -27.03 3.91 -17.12
CA VAL A 506 -27.03 4.61 -15.83
C VAL A 506 -26.55 6.05 -16.01
N ARG A 507 -25.43 6.28 -16.72
CA ARG A 507 -24.94 7.63 -17.03
C ARG A 507 -26.00 8.47 -17.78
N LYS A 508 -26.68 7.86 -18.76
CA LYS A 508 -27.78 8.50 -19.46
C LYS A 508 -28.92 8.89 -18.50
N LYS A 509 -29.30 8.01 -17.58
CA LYS A 509 -30.32 8.29 -16.58
C LYS A 509 -29.91 9.39 -15.59
N MET A 510 -28.65 9.37 -15.15
CA MET A 510 -28.09 10.45 -14.32
C MET A 510 -28.18 11.81 -15.02
N LYS A 511 -27.85 11.86 -16.32
CA LYS A 511 -28.03 13.05 -17.16
C LYS A 511 -29.50 13.53 -17.17
N GLU A 512 -30.43 12.66 -17.52
CA GLU A 512 -31.88 12.97 -17.60
C GLU A 512 -32.43 13.50 -16.27
N LYS A 513 -31.83 13.15 -15.16
CA LYS A 513 -32.22 13.56 -13.81
C LYS A 513 -31.46 14.76 -13.26
N GLY A 514 -30.74 15.45 -14.10
CA GLY A 514 -30.05 16.68 -13.74
C GLY A 514 -28.87 16.48 -12.78
N ALA A 515 -28.13 15.39 -12.96
CA ALA A 515 -26.96 15.09 -12.10
C ALA A 515 -25.98 16.26 -12.04
N LEU A 516 -25.75 16.97 -13.17
CA LEU A 516 -24.85 18.12 -13.22
C LEU A 516 -25.28 19.23 -12.28
N GLN A 517 -26.59 19.64 -12.36
CA GLN A 517 -27.14 20.69 -11.49
C GLN A 517 -27.08 20.33 -10.00
N LEU A 518 -27.21 19.04 -9.68
CA LEU A 518 -27.11 18.55 -8.29
C LEU A 518 -25.67 18.50 -7.79
N LEU A 519 -24.71 18.27 -8.66
CA LEU A 519 -23.29 18.09 -8.30
C LEU A 519 -22.48 19.39 -8.24
N LEU A 520 -22.81 20.37 -9.09
CA LEU A 520 -22.07 21.63 -9.15
C LEU A 520 -21.98 22.37 -7.81
N PRO A 521 -23.04 22.45 -6.97
CA PRO A 521 -22.93 23.08 -5.65
C PRO A 521 -21.87 22.46 -4.75
N PHE A 522 -21.59 21.16 -4.89
CA PHE A 522 -20.56 20.49 -4.09
C PHE A 522 -19.13 20.92 -4.43
N LEU A 523 -18.90 21.57 -5.57
CA LEU A 523 -17.60 22.18 -5.87
C LEU A 523 -17.30 23.39 -4.96
N MET A 524 -18.32 23.97 -4.34
CA MET A 524 -18.23 25.10 -3.42
C MET A 524 -18.13 24.66 -1.95
N GLU A 525 -18.24 23.36 -1.68
CA GLU A 525 -18.22 22.83 -0.32
C GLU A 525 -16.88 23.06 0.39
N THR A 526 -16.95 23.37 1.66
CA THR A 526 -15.77 23.58 2.51
C THR A 526 -15.06 22.26 2.85
N ASN A 527 -15.83 21.17 2.88
CA ASN A 527 -15.29 19.83 3.14
C ASN A 527 -14.48 19.31 1.92
N PRO A 528 -13.15 19.16 2.03
CA PRO A 528 -12.31 18.79 0.90
C PRO A 528 -12.62 17.39 0.35
N LYS A 529 -13.08 16.45 1.20
CA LYS A 529 -13.44 15.09 0.75
C LYS A 529 -14.67 15.11 -0.15
N ILE A 530 -15.71 15.86 0.22
CA ILE A 530 -16.95 15.97 -0.57
C ILE A 530 -16.64 16.67 -1.87
N ARG A 531 -15.93 17.80 -1.84
CA ARG A 531 -15.53 18.56 -3.02
C ARG A 531 -14.71 17.71 -3.99
N SER A 532 -13.70 16.99 -3.49
CA SER A 532 -12.86 16.13 -4.31
C SER A 532 -13.64 14.97 -4.96
N ARG A 533 -14.57 14.35 -4.24
CA ARG A 533 -15.42 13.27 -4.77
C ARG A 533 -16.45 13.77 -5.79
N ALA A 534 -17.04 14.93 -5.54
CA ALA A 534 -17.94 15.57 -6.49
C ALA A 534 -17.21 15.96 -7.78
N LEU A 535 -16.00 16.51 -7.64
CA LEU A 535 -15.12 16.82 -8.76
C LEU A 535 -14.75 15.57 -9.57
N GLN A 536 -14.45 14.46 -8.89
CA GLN A 536 -14.16 13.18 -9.51
C GLN A 536 -15.36 12.66 -10.33
N LEU A 537 -16.56 12.67 -9.76
CA LEU A 537 -17.79 12.25 -10.46
C LEU A 537 -18.08 13.17 -11.64
N LEU A 538 -17.94 14.49 -11.50
CA LEU A 538 -18.09 15.44 -12.61
C LEU A 538 -17.06 15.17 -13.72
N TYR A 539 -15.81 14.88 -13.38
CA TYR A 539 -14.79 14.48 -14.35
C TYR A 539 -15.17 13.19 -15.09
N THR A 540 -15.69 12.20 -14.39
CA THR A 540 -16.15 10.94 -15.00
C THR A 540 -17.31 11.19 -15.97
N LEU A 541 -18.29 12.00 -15.56
CA LEU A 541 -19.43 12.36 -16.40
C LEU A 541 -19.08 13.30 -17.56
N SER A 542 -18.07 14.15 -17.40
CA SER A 542 -17.66 15.11 -18.44
C SER A 542 -17.18 14.46 -19.72
N LYS A 543 -16.80 13.19 -19.71
CA LYS A 543 -16.42 12.46 -20.91
C LYS A 543 -17.57 12.27 -21.90
N ASP A 544 -18.78 12.13 -21.37
CA ASP A 544 -20.01 11.89 -22.15
C ASP A 544 -20.94 13.12 -22.21
N LEU A 545 -20.77 14.11 -21.31
CA LEU A 545 -21.70 15.23 -21.10
C LEU A 545 -21.01 16.60 -21.23
N THR A 546 -20.09 16.71 -22.16
CA THR A 546 -19.23 17.88 -22.32
C THR A 546 -20.01 19.17 -22.62
N GLU A 547 -20.95 19.12 -23.52
CA GLU A 547 -21.74 20.31 -23.94
C GLU A 547 -22.64 20.80 -22.82
N GLU A 548 -23.42 19.92 -22.20
CA GLU A 548 -24.29 20.26 -21.08
C GLU A 548 -23.54 20.78 -19.87
N LEU A 549 -22.40 20.19 -19.58
CA LEU A 549 -21.54 20.67 -18.49
C LEU A 549 -21.13 22.12 -18.72
N THR A 550 -20.77 22.45 -19.96
CA THR A 550 -20.36 23.81 -20.32
C THR A 550 -21.50 24.83 -20.16
N GLU A 551 -22.72 24.43 -20.44
CA GLU A 551 -23.89 25.29 -20.26
C GLU A 551 -24.18 25.63 -18.78
N HIS A 552 -23.88 24.71 -17.86
CA HIS A 552 -24.15 24.83 -16.43
C HIS A 552 -22.95 25.35 -15.62
N LEU A 553 -21.73 25.31 -16.13
CA LEU A 553 -20.56 25.86 -15.48
C LEU A 553 -20.54 27.39 -15.62
N ASP A 554 -20.69 28.08 -14.49
CA ASP A 554 -20.50 29.52 -14.42
C ASP A 554 -19.06 29.93 -14.11
N ASP A 555 -18.79 31.20 -14.12
CA ASP A 555 -17.46 31.79 -13.83
C ASP A 555 -16.99 31.36 -12.43
N THR A 556 -17.87 31.28 -11.44
CA THR A 556 -17.54 30.97 -10.05
C THR A 556 -17.06 29.51 -9.93
N HIS A 557 -17.76 28.57 -10.58
CA HIS A 557 -17.36 27.18 -10.61
C HIS A 557 -15.95 27.01 -11.25
N LEU A 558 -15.71 27.68 -12.38
CA LEU A 558 -14.42 27.64 -13.08
C LEU A 558 -13.29 28.25 -12.23
N PHE A 559 -13.53 29.38 -11.54
CA PHE A 559 -12.54 29.95 -10.60
C PHE A 559 -12.22 29.01 -9.46
N ASN A 560 -13.23 28.30 -8.91
CA ASN A 560 -12.99 27.34 -7.85
C ASN A 560 -12.20 26.12 -8.31
N ILE A 561 -12.48 25.61 -9.51
CA ILE A 561 -11.68 24.52 -10.09
C ILE A 561 -10.22 24.96 -10.24
N VAL A 562 -9.97 26.19 -10.74
CA VAL A 562 -8.61 26.73 -10.84
C VAL A 562 -7.97 26.90 -9.45
N ASN A 563 -8.74 27.34 -8.46
CA ASN A 563 -8.25 27.45 -7.09
C ASN A 563 -7.86 26.08 -6.51
N VAL A 564 -8.67 25.03 -6.75
CA VAL A 564 -8.29 23.65 -6.38
C VAL A 564 -6.98 23.23 -7.05
N ILE A 565 -6.78 23.52 -8.34
CA ILE A 565 -5.55 23.19 -9.05
C ILE A 565 -4.33 23.88 -8.41
N SER A 566 -4.51 25.14 -7.97
CA SER A 566 -3.40 25.94 -7.40
C SER A 566 -3.09 25.60 -5.95
N SER A 567 -4.12 25.30 -5.14
CA SER A 567 -4.00 25.17 -3.68
C SER A 567 -3.94 23.74 -3.17
N SER A 568 -4.43 22.74 -3.93
CA SER A 568 -4.42 21.35 -3.49
C SER A 568 -3.00 20.80 -3.37
N THR A 569 -2.76 20.03 -2.32
CA THR A 569 -1.53 19.24 -2.13
C THR A 569 -1.62 17.85 -2.78
N SER A 570 -2.86 17.41 -3.13
CA SER A 570 -3.12 16.11 -3.73
C SER A 570 -2.94 16.14 -5.25
N GLU A 571 -1.98 15.39 -5.77
CA GLU A 571 -1.80 15.22 -7.22
C GLU A 571 -3.03 14.61 -7.90
N SER A 572 -3.71 13.67 -7.21
CA SER A 572 -4.95 13.07 -7.71
C SER A 572 -6.05 14.11 -7.90
N GLU A 573 -6.26 15.00 -6.91
CA GLU A 573 -7.26 16.06 -7.01
C GLU A 573 -6.92 17.04 -8.12
N LYS A 574 -5.65 17.44 -8.27
CA LYS A 574 -5.18 18.25 -9.40
C LYS A 574 -5.45 17.58 -10.74
N THR A 575 -5.15 16.30 -10.86
CA THR A 575 -5.36 15.52 -12.09
C THR A 575 -6.82 15.54 -12.52
N VAL A 576 -7.73 15.34 -11.56
CA VAL A 576 -9.17 15.34 -11.80
C VAL A 576 -9.66 16.74 -12.19
N ALA A 577 -9.23 17.78 -11.48
CA ALA A 577 -9.59 19.17 -11.74
C ALA A 577 -9.12 19.63 -13.12
N VAL A 578 -7.86 19.35 -13.47
CA VAL A 578 -7.31 19.67 -14.79
C VAL A 578 -7.95 18.79 -15.86
N GLY A 579 -8.23 17.52 -15.56
CA GLY A 579 -8.92 16.58 -16.44
C GLY A 579 -10.30 17.06 -16.82
N LEU A 580 -11.06 17.55 -15.84
CA LEU A 580 -12.38 18.15 -16.08
C LEU A 580 -12.30 19.32 -17.05
N LEU A 581 -11.35 20.25 -16.84
CA LEU A 581 -11.12 21.38 -17.76
C LEU A 581 -10.64 20.93 -19.15
N SER A 582 -9.86 19.84 -19.22
CA SER A 582 -9.38 19.28 -20.49
C SER A 582 -10.52 18.68 -21.33
N ASN A 583 -11.59 18.19 -20.69
CA ASN A 583 -12.75 17.63 -21.38
C ASN A 583 -13.72 18.69 -21.91
N LEU A 584 -13.63 19.94 -21.46
CA LEU A 584 -14.52 21.00 -21.96
C LEU A 584 -14.20 21.36 -23.42
N PRO A 585 -15.18 21.73 -24.26
CA PRO A 585 -14.97 22.05 -25.67
C PRO A 585 -13.93 23.14 -25.87
N VAL A 586 -12.89 22.86 -26.66
CA VAL A 586 -11.81 23.80 -26.95
C VAL A 586 -12.32 25.05 -27.69
N SER A 587 -13.42 24.94 -28.43
CA SER A 587 -14.06 26.00 -29.15
C SER A 587 -14.75 27.03 -28.27
N ASP A 588 -15.03 26.72 -26.99
CA ASP A 588 -15.72 27.64 -26.10
C ASP A 588 -14.80 28.77 -25.62
N LYS A 589 -15.05 29.96 -26.18
CA LYS A 589 -14.32 31.18 -25.87
C LYS A 589 -14.64 31.69 -24.45
N LYS A 590 -15.88 31.55 -23.98
CA LYS A 590 -16.28 32.01 -22.64
C LYS A 590 -15.45 31.30 -21.57
N VAL A 591 -15.40 29.98 -21.63
CA VAL A 591 -14.54 29.17 -20.71
C VAL A 591 -13.08 29.62 -20.82
N THR A 592 -12.56 29.80 -22.03
CA THR A 592 -11.17 30.21 -22.24
C THR A 592 -10.85 31.58 -21.62
N ASP A 593 -11.77 32.54 -21.75
CA ASP A 593 -11.60 33.89 -21.16
C ASP A 593 -11.66 33.87 -19.63
N VAL A 594 -12.48 33.01 -19.03
CA VAL A 594 -12.53 32.81 -17.57
C VAL A 594 -11.23 32.19 -17.08
N LEU A 595 -10.75 31.12 -17.71
CA LEU A 595 -9.49 30.45 -17.34
C LEU A 595 -8.29 31.38 -17.49
N LYS A 596 -8.30 32.25 -18.47
CA LYS A 596 -7.27 33.30 -18.65
C LYS A 596 -7.34 34.33 -17.51
N ARG A 597 -8.53 34.83 -17.13
CA ARG A 597 -8.73 35.74 -15.99
C ARG A 597 -8.32 35.10 -14.67
N ALA A 598 -8.54 33.79 -14.52
CA ALA A 598 -8.13 33.00 -13.36
C ALA A 598 -6.61 32.72 -13.32
N ASN A 599 -5.85 33.23 -14.32
CA ASN A 599 -4.40 33.03 -14.42
C ASN A 599 -3.96 31.55 -14.38
N LEU A 600 -4.70 30.68 -15.05
CA LEU A 600 -4.45 29.23 -15.04
C LEU A 600 -3.15 28.84 -15.78
N LEU A 601 -2.79 29.53 -16.86
CA LEU A 601 -1.68 29.15 -17.72
C LEU A 601 -0.32 29.04 -16.99
N PRO A 602 0.10 30.00 -16.14
CA PRO A 602 1.34 29.87 -15.35
C PRO A 602 1.31 28.67 -14.39
N ILE A 603 0.14 28.35 -13.84
CA ILE A 603 -0.02 27.20 -12.94
C ILE A 603 0.23 25.89 -13.71
N LEU A 604 -0.36 25.77 -14.91
CA LEU A 604 -0.16 24.60 -15.79
C LEU A 604 1.31 24.44 -16.20
N ILE A 605 1.98 25.54 -16.53
CA ILE A 605 3.41 25.54 -16.88
C ILE A 605 4.27 25.10 -15.69
N SER A 606 3.95 25.58 -14.48
CA SER A 606 4.64 25.17 -13.26
C SER A 606 4.49 23.66 -13.03
N ILE A 607 3.27 23.12 -13.18
CA ILE A 607 3.01 21.68 -13.06
C ILE A 607 3.80 20.89 -14.10
N MET A 608 3.81 21.32 -15.37
CA MET A 608 4.58 20.65 -16.42
C MET A 608 6.09 20.65 -16.11
N SER A 609 6.60 21.78 -15.61
CA SER A 609 8.03 21.93 -15.32
C SER A 609 8.49 21.07 -14.15
N SER A 610 7.67 20.97 -13.09
CA SER A 610 7.95 20.16 -11.90
C SER A 610 7.82 18.66 -12.16
N SER A 611 6.91 18.25 -13.04
CA SER A 611 6.61 16.85 -13.33
C SER A 611 7.59 16.19 -14.31
N THR A 612 8.49 16.92 -14.93
CA THR A 612 9.40 16.42 -15.99
C THR A 612 10.53 15.50 -15.49
N GLY A 613 10.57 15.14 -14.20
CA GLY A 613 11.55 14.22 -13.61
C GLY A 613 10.96 12.97 -12.94
N SER A 614 9.63 12.85 -12.86
CA SER A 614 8.95 11.77 -12.15
C SER A 614 8.18 10.87 -13.12
N ASN A 615 8.49 9.57 -13.12
CA ASN A 615 7.84 8.56 -13.96
C ASN A 615 6.67 7.85 -13.26
N SER A 616 6.00 8.48 -12.28
CA SER A 616 4.85 7.84 -11.64
C SER A 616 3.61 7.87 -12.55
N PRO A 617 2.73 6.85 -12.52
CA PRO A 617 1.50 6.84 -13.31
C PRO A 617 0.57 8.04 -13.01
N ALA A 618 0.54 8.50 -11.76
CA ALA A 618 -0.26 9.66 -11.35
C ALA A 618 0.26 10.95 -11.99
N THR A 619 1.56 11.17 -11.99
CA THR A 619 2.22 12.32 -12.63
C THR A 619 1.99 12.32 -14.15
N SER A 620 2.06 11.14 -14.78
CA SER A 620 1.78 10.98 -16.22
C SER A 620 0.34 11.39 -16.56
N GLY A 621 -0.66 10.98 -15.76
CA GLY A 621 -2.06 11.36 -15.95
C GLY A 621 -2.30 12.86 -15.76
N LEU A 622 -1.63 13.49 -14.79
CA LEU A 622 -1.68 14.92 -14.57
C LEU A 622 -1.13 15.69 -15.77
N VAL A 623 0.07 15.32 -16.23
CA VAL A 623 0.71 15.96 -17.40
C VAL A 623 -0.16 15.82 -18.65
N GLN A 624 -0.72 14.65 -18.90
CA GLN A 624 -1.66 14.41 -20.00
C GLN A 624 -2.88 15.34 -19.96
N SER A 625 -3.46 15.55 -18.78
CA SER A 625 -4.59 16.46 -18.58
C SER A 625 -4.18 17.92 -18.77
N VAL A 626 -3.01 18.31 -18.24
CA VAL A 626 -2.45 19.66 -18.41
C VAL A 626 -2.26 20.00 -19.89
N VAL A 627 -1.63 19.10 -20.66
CA VAL A 627 -1.43 19.34 -22.12
C VAL A 627 -2.80 19.43 -22.83
N GLY A 628 -3.81 18.65 -22.39
CA GLY A 628 -5.17 18.76 -22.90
C GLY A 628 -5.80 20.14 -22.70
N VAL A 629 -5.51 20.80 -21.57
CA VAL A 629 -5.95 22.19 -21.35
C VAL A 629 -5.10 23.19 -22.17
N ILE A 630 -3.79 22.92 -22.35
CA ILE A 630 -2.87 23.77 -23.14
C ILE A 630 -3.35 23.90 -24.59
N ILE A 631 -3.95 22.86 -25.19
CA ILE A 631 -4.54 22.92 -26.53
C ILE A 631 -5.49 24.13 -26.67
N ARG A 632 -6.24 24.49 -25.64
CA ARG A 632 -7.13 25.65 -25.62
C ARG A 632 -6.36 26.99 -25.73
N PHE A 633 -5.20 27.06 -25.08
CA PHE A 633 -4.34 28.26 -25.07
C PHE A 633 -3.47 28.40 -26.34
N THR A 634 -3.38 27.34 -27.14
CA THR A 634 -2.65 27.34 -28.42
C THR A 634 -3.57 27.46 -29.65
N ASN A 635 -4.89 27.64 -29.44
CA ASN A 635 -5.88 27.72 -30.52
C ASN A 635 -5.50 28.79 -31.56
N PRO A 636 -5.44 28.45 -32.87
CA PRO A 636 -4.96 29.35 -33.91
C PRO A 636 -5.89 30.56 -34.16
N SER A 637 -7.14 30.51 -33.68
CA SER A 637 -8.08 31.66 -33.82
C SER A 637 -7.74 32.86 -32.91
N ASP A 638 -6.97 32.63 -31.81
CA ASP A 638 -6.52 33.70 -30.91
C ASP A 638 -5.00 33.84 -30.86
N LYS A 639 -4.49 34.64 -31.78
CA LYS A 639 -3.02 34.92 -31.88
C LYS A 639 -2.43 35.56 -30.62
N LYS A 640 -3.22 36.36 -29.88
CA LYS A 640 -2.72 37.01 -28.65
C LYS A 640 -2.53 35.96 -27.54
N LEU A 641 -3.43 35.01 -27.46
CA LEU A 641 -3.33 33.92 -26.50
C LEU A 641 -2.17 32.98 -26.82
N GLN A 642 -1.97 32.66 -28.12
CA GLN A 642 -0.82 31.92 -28.59
C GLN A 642 0.51 32.61 -28.23
N LEU A 643 0.61 33.93 -28.46
CA LEU A 643 1.79 34.71 -28.09
C LEU A 643 2.07 34.66 -26.60
N LEU A 644 1.04 34.87 -25.78
CA LEU A 644 1.15 34.74 -24.32
C LEU A 644 1.67 33.34 -23.89
N SER A 645 1.14 32.30 -24.50
CA SER A 645 1.56 30.91 -24.21
C SER A 645 3.03 30.66 -24.59
N ALA A 646 3.46 31.16 -25.74
CA ALA A 646 4.84 31.03 -26.21
C ALA A 646 5.82 31.85 -25.37
N GLU A 647 5.43 33.07 -24.96
CA GLU A 647 6.23 33.93 -24.08
C GLU A 647 6.47 33.31 -22.72
N GLN A 648 5.47 32.63 -22.16
CA GLN A 648 5.55 31.91 -20.90
C GLN A 648 6.30 30.57 -20.97
N GLY A 649 6.75 30.16 -22.16
CA GLY A 649 7.64 29.01 -22.32
C GLY A 649 6.94 27.67 -22.53
N VAL A 650 5.71 27.65 -23.03
CA VAL A 650 4.96 26.39 -23.33
C VAL A 650 5.67 25.54 -24.39
N ILE A 651 6.27 26.19 -25.47
CA ILE A 651 6.84 25.46 -26.60
C ILE A 651 7.96 24.49 -26.20
N PRO A 652 9.01 24.89 -25.46
CA PRO A 652 10.05 23.92 -25.03
C PRO A 652 9.53 22.77 -24.21
N LEU A 653 8.49 22.98 -23.37
CA LEU A 653 7.89 21.93 -22.57
C LEU A 653 7.11 20.93 -23.44
N LEU A 654 6.35 21.42 -24.43
CA LEU A 654 5.66 20.55 -25.39
C LEU A 654 6.65 19.69 -26.19
N ILE A 655 7.76 20.25 -26.62
CA ILE A 655 8.81 19.51 -27.38
C ILE A 655 9.42 18.42 -26.49
N LYS A 656 9.71 18.73 -25.24
CA LYS A 656 10.21 17.72 -24.30
C LYS A 656 9.24 16.58 -24.15
N LEU A 657 7.92 16.85 -24.10
CA LEU A 657 6.88 15.86 -23.97
C LEU A 657 6.67 15.00 -25.23
N LEU A 658 7.07 15.44 -26.42
CA LEU A 658 7.09 14.58 -27.62
C LEU A 658 8.02 13.37 -27.44
N SER A 659 9.12 13.54 -26.70
CA SER A 659 10.09 12.46 -26.46
C SER A 659 9.79 11.65 -25.19
N THR A 660 9.29 12.32 -24.11
CA THR A 660 9.16 11.71 -22.78
C THR A 660 7.73 11.38 -22.37
N GLY A 661 6.74 11.88 -23.09
CA GLY A 661 5.31 11.74 -22.74
C GLY A 661 4.73 10.36 -23.06
N SER A 662 3.59 10.07 -22.44
CA SER A 662 2.73 8.94 -22.86
C SER A 662 2.23 9.18 -24.30
N PRO A 663 1.78 8.12 -25.01
CA PRO A 663 1.26 8.28 -26.39
C PRO A 663 0.20 9.38 -26.51
N ILE A 664 -0.75 9.43 -25.59
CA ILE A 664 -1.80 10.47 -25.57
C ILE A 664 -1.19 11.86 -25.28
N THR A 665 -0.17 11.95 -24.43
CA THR A 665 0.53 13.21 -24.15
C THR A 665 1.30 13.68 -25.37
N LYS A 666 1.97 12.79 -26.09
CA LYS A 666 2.66 13.08 -27.36
C LYS A 666 1.68 13.61 -28.42
N SER A 667 0.52 12.93 -28.57
CA SER A 667 -0.54 13.36 -29.48
C SER A 667 -1.01 14.78 -29.16
N LYS A 668 -1.39 15.06 -27.90
CA LYS A 668 -1.83 16.40 -27.47
C LYS A 668 -0.75 17.48 -27.63
N ALA A 669 0.50 17.13 -27.34
CA ALA A 669 1.63 18.04 -27.54
C ALA A 669 1.84 18.36 -29.02
N ALA A 670 1.78 17.37 -29.90
CA ALA A 670 1.88 17.55 -31.35
C ALA A 670 0.72 18.40 -31.89
N ILE A 671 -0.51 18.20 -31.42
CA ILE A 671 -1.68 19.06 -31.75
C ILE A 671 -1.42 20.51 -31.36
N SER A 672 -0.95 20.77 -30.13
CA SER A 672 -0.65 22.13 -29.66
C SER A 672 0.43 22.82 -30.51
N LEU A 673 1.47 22.08 -30.88
CA LEU A 673 2.53 22.57 -31.74
C LEU A 673 2.04 22.82 -33.16
N ALA A 674 1.17 21.94 -33.71
CA ALA A 674 0.53 22.14 -34.99
C ALA A 674 -0.30 23.44 -35.03
N GLN A 675 -1.11 23.68 -34.00
CA GLN A 675 -1.91 24.89 -33.85
C GLN A 675 -1.06 26.17 -33.82
N LEU A 676 0.05 26.16 -33.10
CA LEU A 676 1.00 27.26 -33.07
C LEU A 676 1.64 27.47 -34.45
N SER A 677 2.09 26.39 -35.07
CA SER A 677 2.79 26.43 -36.37
C SER A 677 1.94 27.00 -37.51
N GLN A 678 0.62 26.78 -37.50
CA GLN A 678 -0.32 27.33 -38.48
C GLN A 678 -0.23 28.87 -38.61
N ASN A 679 0.10 29.56 -37.52
CA ASN A 679 0.26 31.01 -37.53
C ASN A 679 1.71 31.52 -37.78
N SER A 680 2.67 30.60 -37.87
CA SER A 680 4.10 30.95 -37.99
C SER A 680 4.39 31.83 -39.21
N VAL A 681 3.87 31.51 -40.39
CA VAL A 681 4.07 32.28 -41.63
C VAL A 681 3.53 33.70 -41.51
N SER A 682 2.31 33.86 -40.96
CA SER A 682 1.67 35.16 -40.81
C SER A 682 2.41 36.09 -39.83
N LEU A 683 2.97 35.53 -38.77
CA LEU A 683 3.77 36.27 -37.77
C LEU A 683 5.15 36.67 -38.30
N GLY A 684 5.78 35.82 -39.10
CA GLY A 684 7.03 36.09 -39.78
C GLY A 684 6.92 37.30 -40.79
N ARG A 685 5.79 37.35 -41.54
CA ARG A 685 5.51 38.47 -42.48
C ARG A 685 5.25 39.79 -41.74
N SER A 686 4.51 39.78 -40.65
CA SER A 686 4.22 41.01 -39.88
C SER A 686 5.49 41.71 -39.36
N ARG A 687 6.56 41.01 -39.12
CA ARG A 687 7.83 41.53 -38.61
C ARG A 687 8.74 42.09 -39.71
N LYS A 688 8.60 41.71 -40.98
CA LYS A 688 9.34 42.31 -42.10
C LYS A 688 9.05 43.82 -42.25
N SER A 689 7.96 44.31 -41.69
CA SER A 689 7.48 45.70 -41.78
C SER A 689 7.95 46.62 -40.63
N ARG A 690 8.67 46.16 -39.62
CA ARG A 690 9.11 47.01 -38.50
C ARG A 690 10.63 47.29 -38.59
N TRP A 691 11.00 48.55 -38.80
CA TRP A 691 12.32 49.08 -38.66
C TRP A 691 12.86 48.87 -37.25
N PHE A 692 13.68 47.86 -37.03
CA PHE A 692 14.49 47.76 -35.82
C PHE A 692 15.98 47.89 -36.22
N CYS A 693 16.69 48.85 -35.64
CA CYS A 693 18.10 49.13 -35.86
C CYS A 693 19.11 48.14 -35.22
N VAL A 694 18.69 46.98 -34.78
CA VAL A 694 19.61 45.96 -34.23
C VAL A 694 19.68 44.82 -35.24
N PRO A 695 20.85 44.48 -35.78
CA PRO A 695 20.99 43.35 -36.69
C PRO A 695 20.63 42.07 -35.91
N PRO A 696 19.77 41.19 -36.47
CA PRO A 696 19.47 39.93 -35.87
C PRO A 696 20.73 39.06 -35.81
N SER A 697 20.84 38.24 -34.75
CA SER A 697 21.91 37.25 -34.67
C SER A 697 21.85 36.32 -35.89
N ALA A 698 23.01 35.85 -36.39
CA ALA A 698 23.09 34.93 -37.52
C ALA A 698 22.21 33.64 -37.29
N ASP A 699 22.01 33.27 -36.05
CA ASP A 699 21.18 32.13 -35.67
C ASP A 699 19.67 32.37 -35.79
N ALA A 700 19.22 33.58 -36.08
CA ALA A 700 17.78 33.87 -36.19
C ALA A 700 17.18 33.49 -37.55
N HIS A 701 18.01 33.36 -38.58
CA HIS A 701 17.54 33.01 -39.94
C HIS A 701 17.02 31.56 -39.97
N CYS A 702 15.88 31.35 -40.58
CA CYS A 702 15.24 30.04 -40.74
C CYS A 702 15.19 29.65 -42.21
N GLU A 703 15.81 28.54 -42.58
CA GLU A 703 15.87 28.02 -43.96
C GLU A 703 14.44 27.73 -44.51
N VAL A 704 13.46 27.33 -43.67
CA VAL A 704 12.10 27.02 -44.10
C VAL A 704 11.28 28.29 -44.38
N HIS A 705 11.36 29.28 -43.45
CA HIS A 705 10.55 30.50 -43.57
C HIS A 705 11.24 31.64 -44.38
N ASP A 706 12.48 31.44 -44.84
CA ASP A 706 13.33 32.47 -45.45
C ASP A 706 13.22 33.82 -44.73
N SER A 707 13.24 33.77 -43.39
CA SER A 707 13.05 34.92 -42.52
C SER A 707 13.61 34.67 -41.14
N ASN A 708 13.74 35.75 -40.34
CA ASN A 708 14.16 35.59 -38.93
C ASN A 708 13.04 35.01 -38.09
N CYS A 709 13.29 33.83 -37.59
CA CYS A 709 12.35 33.10 -36.72
C CYS A 709 12.82 33.08 -35.26
N PHE A 710 11.86 33.27 -34.37
CA PHE A 710 12.05 33.20 -32.91
C PHE A 710 10.95 32.32 -32.32
N VAL A 711 11.30 31.33 -31.49
CA VAL A 711 10.37 30.35 -30.91
C VAL A 711 9.18 31.03 -30.24
N LYS A 712 9.43 32.06 -29.44
CA LYS A 712 8.38 32.75 -28.65
C LYS A 712 7.46 33.68 -29.44
N SER A 713 7.83 34.08 -30.63
CA SER A 713 7.09 35.12 -31.34
C SER A 713 6.71 34.79 -32.79
N THR A 714 7.32 33.78 -33.36
CA THR A 714 6.98 33.25 -34.69
C THR A 714 6.52 31.79 -34.67
N PHE A 715 6.59 31.09 -33.52
CA PHE A 715 6.18 29.70 -33.31
C PHE A 715 6.82 28.69 -34.29
N CYS A 716 8.05 28.96 -34.72
CA CYS A 716 8.72 28.14 -35.70
C CYS A 716 9.12 26.77 -35.16
N LEU A 717 8.53 25.68 -35.66
CA LEU A 717 8.85 24.30 -35.26
C LEU A 717 10.31 23.93 -35.55
N VAL A 718 10.89 24.45 -36.63
CA VAL A 718 12.29 24.21 -37.04
C VAL A 718 13.26 24.79 -36.02
N LYS A 719 13.09 26.08 -35.68
CA LYS A 719 13.92 26.74 -34.66
C LYS A 719 13.69 26.23 -33.24
N ALA A 720 12.50 25.75 -32.98
CA ALA A 720 12.18 25.13 -31.72
C ALA A 720 12.79 23.73 -31.54
N GLY A 721 13.25 23.08 -32.61
CA GLY A 721 13.79 21.73 -32.59
C GLY A 721 12.70 20.65 -32.48
N ALA A 722 11.47 20.96 -32.94
CA ALA A 722 10.35 20.05 -32.83
C ALA A 722 10.31 18.96 -33.91
N VAL A 723 10.98 19.19 -35.06
CA VAL A 723 10.85 18.29 -36.22
C VAL A 723 11.42 16.89 -35.97
N PRO A 724 12.63 16.71 -35.40
CA PRO A 724 13.16 15.37 -35.16
C PRO A 724 12.27 14.52 -34.22
N PRO A 725 11.82 15.00 -33.07
CA PRO A 725 10.92 14.22 -32.20
C PRO A 725 9.55 13.97 -32.84
N LEU A 726 9.02 14.86 -33.71
CA LEU A 726 7.80 14.60 -34.46
C LEU A 726 8.00 13.48 -35.47
N ILE A 727 9.15 13.44 -36.19
CA ILE A 727 9.48 12.35 -37.11
C ILE A 727 9.62 11.02 -36.34
N GLN A 728 10.23 11.05 -35.14
CA GLN A 728 10.34 9.85 -34.31
C GLN A 728 8.98 9.29 -33.91
N ILE A 729 7.99 10.14 -33.66
CA ILE A 729 6.62 9.70 -33.35
C ILE A 729 5.96 8.97 -34.53
N LEU A 730 6.36 9.25 -35.77
CA LEU A 730 5.84 8.54 -36.93
C LEU A 730 6.17 7.04 -36.93
N GLU A 731 7.14 6.62 -36.14
CA GLU A 731 7.52 5.23 -35.96
C GLU A 731 6.81 4.56 -34.76
N ASP A 732 6.04 5.33 -33.98
CA ASP A 732 5.26 4.82 -32.84
C ASP A 732 4.06 3.98 -33.34
N LYS A 733 3.54 3.11 -32.49
CA LYS A 733 2.41 2.25 -32.81
C LYS A 733 1.04 2.90 -32.61
N GLU A 734 1.02 4.05 -31.96
CA GLU A 734 -0.23 4.72 -31.54
C GLU A 734 -0.71 5.68 -32.62
N GLU A 735 -1.78 5.31 -33.26
CA GLU A 735 -2.33 6.03 -34.44
C GLU A 735 -2.63 7.49 -34.16
N GLU A 736 -3.22 7.83 -33.00
CA GLU A 736 -3.54 9.21 -32.62
C GLU A 736 -2.28 10.09 -32.50
N ALA A 737 -1.18 9.57 -32.04
CA ALA A 737 0.07 10.31 -31.93
C ALA A 737 0.71 10.51 -33.30
N VAL A 738 0.66 9.49 -34.15
CA VAL A 738 1.15 9.53 -35.53
C VAL A 738 0.36 10.55 -36.35
N GLU A 739 -1.01 10.51 -36.28
CA GLU A 739 -1.85 11.50 -36.94
C GLU A 739 -1.51 12.94 -36.52
N ALA A 740 -1.40 13.17 -35.22
CA ALA A 740 -1.06 14.48 -34.68
C ALA A 740 0.33 14.98 -35.13
N ALA A 741 1.32 14.08 -35.18
CA ALA A 741 2.67 14.39 -35.67
C ALA A 741 2.67 14.73 -37.16
N LEU A 742 1.93 13.99 -38.00
CA LEU A 742 1.74 14.30 -39.43
C LEU A 742 1.07 15.66 -39.64
N ILE A 743 0.04 15.97 -38.84
CA ILE A 743 -0.62 17.28 -38.87
C ILE A 743 0.40 18.39 -38.56
N ALA A 744 1.22 18.21 -37.52
CA ALA A 744 2.24 19.19 -37.14
C ALA A 744 3.27 19.37 -38.26
N LEU A 745 3.83 18.30 -38.81
CA LEU A 745 4.81 18.32 -39.89
C LEU A 745 4.21 18.90 -41.18
N SER A 746 2.94 18.61 -41.47
CA SER A 746 2.25 19.13 -42.68
C SER A 746 2.11 20.65 -42.68
N THR A 747 2.18 21.34 -41.52
CA THR A 747 2.17 22.80 -41.45
C THR A 747 3.42 23.44 -42.11
N LEU A 748 4.53 22.67 -42.20
CA LEU A 748 5.74 23.09 -42.84
C LEU A 748 5.67 22.99 -44.38
N LEU A 749 4.68 22.26 -44.92
CA LEU A 749 4.47 22.05 -46.36
C LEU A 749 3.36 22.91 -46.92
N GLN A 750 2.93 23.94 -46.21
CA GLN A 750 1.84 24.83 -46.62
C GLN A 750 2.35 26.11 -47.27
N ASP A 751 1.49 26.68 -48.12
CA ASP A 751 1.69 27.98 -48.77
C ASP A 751 3.09 28.18 -49.39
N GLU A 752 3.70 29.35 -49.19
CA GLU A 752 4.98 29.75 -49.76
C GLU A 752 6.21 29.08 -49.11
N ILE A 753 6.03 28.38 -47.93
CA ILE A 753 7.15 27.76 -47.24
C ILE A 753 7.36 26.28 -47.61
N TRP A 754 6.49 25.72 -48.46
CA TRP A 754 6.45 24.30 -48.74
C TRP A 754 7.77 23.71 -49.22
N GLU A 755 8.51 24.41 -50.11
CA GLU A 755 9.77 23.92 -50.64
C GLU A 755 10.86 23.85 -49.58
N GLY A 756 11.02 24.91 -48.77
CA GLY A 756 11.93 24.92 -47.63
C GLY A 756 11.55 23.85 -46.60
N GLY A 757 10.26 23.65 -46.37
CA GLY A 757 9.73 22.61 -45.51
C GLY A 757 10.03 21.20 -45.98
N VAL A 758 9.86 20.95 -47.30
CA VAL A 758 10.24 19.67 -47.96
C VAL A 758 11.72 19.40 -47.73
N ASN A 759 12.58 20.31 -48.07
CA ASN A 759 14.03 20.15 -47.93
C ASN A 759 14.43 19.87 -46.48
N PHE A 760 13.79 20.52 -45.52
CA PHE A 760 14.06 20.30 -44.11
C PHE A 760 13.58 18.91 -43.59
N ILE A 761 12.41 18.44 -44.02
CA ILE A 761 11.90 17.12 -43.70
C ILE A 761 12.79 16.02 -44.28
N VAL A 762 13.25 16.21 -45.54
CA VAL A 762 14.22 15.30 -46.21
C VAL A 762 15.54 15.25 -45.44
N LYS A 763 16.09 16.40 -45.07
CA LYS A 763 17.33 16.53 -44.28
C LYS A 763 17.23 15.85 -42.92
N SER A 764 16.01 15.83 -42.34
CA SER A 764 15.70 15.22 -41.04
C SER A 764 15.30 13.73 -41.14
N SER A 765 15.47 13.09 -42.33
CA SER A 765 15.15 11.70 -42.60
C SER A 765 13.65 11.34 -42.45
N GLY A 766 12.76 12.31 -42.61
CA GLY A 766 11.30 12.11 -42.39
C GLY A 766 10.60 11.37 -43.52
N VAL A 767 11.15 11.39 -44.77
CA VAL A 767 10.45 10.85 -45.92
C VAL A 767 10.23 9.33 -45.84
N GLN A 768 11.22 8.58 -45.39
CA GLN A 768 11.10 7.13 -45.24
C GLN A 768 10.08 6.77 -44.16
N ALA A 769 10.02 7.52 -43.04
CA ALA A 769 9.00 7.34 -42.00
C ALA A 769 7.59 7.58 -42.59
N ILE A 770 7.41 8.63 -43.42
CA ILE A 770 6.14 8.94 -44.06
C ILE A 770 5.73 7.84 -45.08
N ILE A 771 6.70 7.29 -45.85
CA ILE A 771 6.42 6.17 -46.79
C ILE A 771 6.00 4.94 -45.99
N LYS A 772 6.67 4.58 -44.92
CA LYS A 772 6.37 3.41 -44.09
C LYS A 772 4.97 3.48 -43.48
N ILE A 773 4.49 4.67 -43.15
CA ILE A 773 3.14 4.88 -42.62
C ILE A 773 2.04 4.44 -43.63
N LEU A 774 2.30 4.52 -44.92
CA LEU A 774 1.34 4.05 -45.94
C LEU A 774 1.08 2.54 -45.87
N GLU A 775 2.01 1.78 -45.32
CA GLU A 775 1.86 0.31 -45.16
C GLU A 775 1.01 -0.06 -43.97
N VAL A 776 1.04 0.73 -42.87
CA VAL A 776 0.53 0.30 -41.56
C VAL A 776 -0.62 1.21 -41.05
N GLY A 777 -0.69 2.46 -41.53
CA GLY A 777 -1.61 3.49 -41.01
C GLY A 777 -3.08 3.25 -41.42
N ASP A 778 -4.00 3.84 -40.66
CA ASP A 778 -5.40 3.93 -41.02
C ASP A 778 -5.63 4.86 -42.22
N VAL A 779 -6.86 4.87 -42.77
CA VAL A 779 -7.21 5.66 -44.00
C VAL A 779 -6.90 7.17 -43.82
N LYS A 780 -7.11 7.75 -42.68
CA LYS A 780 -6.87 9.19 -42.42
C LYS A 780 -5.38 9.50 -42.37
N ILE A 781 -4.63 8.67 -41.75
CA ILE A 781 -3.17 8.77 -41.63
C ILE A 781 -2.54 8.62 -43.00
N GLN A 782 -2.99 7.61 -43.77
CA GLN A 782 -2.56 7.38 -45.16
C GLN A 782 -2.88 8.57 -46.04
N GLU A 783 -4.09 9.13 -45.98
CA GLU A 783 -4.48 10.30 -46.76
C GLU A 783 -3.56 11.52 -46.45
N LYS A 784 -3.22 11.73 -45.18
CA LYS A 784 -2.33 12.82 -44.80
C LYS A 784 -0.90 12.59 -45.26
N ALA A 785 -0.41 11.36 -45.14
CA ALA A 785 0.91 10.98 -45.63
C ALA A 785 1.00 11.12 -47.15
N LEU A 786 -0.01 10.69 -47.90
CA LEU A 786 -0.09 10.88 -49.38
C LEU A 786 -0.05 12.36 -49.74
N TRP A 787 -0.81 13.22 -49.01
CA TRP A 787 -0.80 14.67 -49.23
C TRP A 787 0.60 15.26 -49.02
N MET A 788 1.35 14.80 -48.05
CA MET A 788 2.73 15.22 -47.80
C MET A 788 3.66 14.74 -48.91
N LEU A 789 3.54 13.46 -49.30
CA LEU A 789 4.37 12.89 -50.40
C LEU A 789 4.11 13.55 -51.73
N GLU A 790 2.88 13.91 -52.09
CA GLU A 790 2.55 14.70 -53.28
C GLU A 790 3.41 15.95 -53.37
N ARG A 791 3.56 16.67 -52.23
CA ARG A 791 4.39 17.86 -52.17
C ARG A 791 5.88 17.58 -52.21
N ILE A 792 6.35 16.54 -51.56
CA ILE A 792 7.74 16.13 -51.50
C ILE A 792 8.22 15.74 -52.90
N PHE A 793 7.40 15.04 -53.70
CA PHE A 793 7.78 14.55 -55.04
C PHE A 793 7.61 15.59 -56.13
N ARG A 794 7.07 16.78 -55.87
CA ARG A 794 7.19 17.94 -56.81
C ARG A 794 8.61 18.36 -57.00
N VAL A 795 9.51 18.10 -56.03
CA VAL A 795 10.95 18.37 -56.16
C VAL A 795 11.64 17.20 -56.86
N GLU A 796 12.26 17.42 -58.01
CA GLU A 796 12.88 16.38 -58.86
C GLU A 796 13.95 15.58 -58.08
N GLU A 797 14.83 16.26 -57.33
CA GLU A 797 15.89 15.60 -56.57
C GLU A 797 15.31 14.55 -55.57
N HIS A 798 14.20 14.86 -54.91
CA HIS A 798 13.56 13.97 -53.93
C HIS A 798 12.79 12.86 -54.60
N ARG A 799 12.23 13.12 -55.80
CA ARG A 799 11.59 12.12 -56.63
C ARG A 799 12.58 11.03 -57.07
N VAL A 800 13.76 11.43 -57.55
CA VAL A 800 14.83 10.51 -57.90
C VAL A 800 15.31 9.69 -56.69
N LYS A 801 15.47 10.35 -55.54
CA LYS A 801 16.01 9.70 -54.33
C LYS A 801 15.08 8.72 -53.68
N PHE A 802 13.79 8.99 -53.62
CA PHE A 802 12.81 8.23 -52.80
C PHE A 802 11.69 7.60 -53.66
N GLY A 803 11.63 7.93 -54.96
CA GLY A 803 10.54 7.49 -55.82
C GLY A 803 10.43 5.96 -55.95
N GLU A 804 11.54 5.26 -56.08
CA GLU A 804 11.57 3.80 -56.20
C GLU A 804 10.99 3.13 -54.92
N SER A 805 11.38 3.58 -53.72
CA SER A 805 10.87 3.04 -52.48
C SER A 805 9.39 3.35 -52.28
N ALA A 806 8.93 4.52 -52.67
CA ALA A 806 7.54 4.94 -52.60
C ALA A 806 6.66 4.21 -53.64
N GLN A 807 7.16 3.94 -54.83
CA GLN A 807 6.42 3.30 -55.92
C GLN A 807 5.86 1.94 -55.50
N VAL A 808 6.65 1.10 -54.85
CA VAL A 808 6.24 -0.23 -54.41
C VAL A 808 5.02 -0.14 -53.46
N VAL A 809 5.10 0.73 -52.46
CA VAL A 809 4.02 0.93 -51.47
C VAL A 809 2.79 1.57 -52.12
N LEU A 810 2.98 2.55 -52.98
CA LEU A 810 1.87 3.23 -53.65
C LEU A 810 1.09 2.33 -54.62
N VAL A 811 1.77 1.45 -55.34
CA VAL A 811 1.11 0.47 -56.22
C VAL A 811 0.32 -0.56 -55.43
N ASP A 812 0.90 -1.07 -54.33
CA ASP A 812 0.18 -1.96 -53.43
C ASP A 812 -1.05 -1.28 -52.78
N LEU A 813 -0.89 -0.03 -52.37
CA LEU A 813 -1.99 0.78 -51.83
C LEU A 813 -3.08 1.05 -52.87
N ALA A 814 -2.70 1.33 -54.14
CA ALA A 814 -3.65 1.52 -55.23
C ALA A 814 -4.54 0.31 -55.47
N GLN A 815 -3.98 -0.88 -55.31
CA GLN A 815 -4.70 -2.15 -55.50
C GLN A 815 -5.62 -2.53 -54.34
N LYS A 816 -5.18 -2.27 -53.09
CA LYS A 816 -5.85 -2.75 -51.86
C LYS A 816 -6.75 -1.69 -51.20
N SER A 817 -6.58 -0.42 -51.47
CA SER A 817 -7.22 0.66 -50.72
C SER A 817 -8.66 1.00 -51.12
N ASP A 818 -9.34 1.68 -50.19
CA ASP A 818 -10.64 2.31 -50.40
C ASP A 818 -10.59 3.31 -51.56
N PHE A 819 -11.73 3.49 -52.25
CA PHE A 819 -11.85 4.42 -53.38
C PHE A 819 -11.43 5.87 -53.05
N ARG A 820 -11.53 6.27 -51.80
CA ARG A 820 -11.10 7.58 -51.32
C ARG A 820 -9.60 7.81 -51.45
N LEU A 821 -8.81 6.81 -51.14
CA LEU A 821 -7.36 6.89 -51.22
C LEU A 821 -6.85 6.78 -52.65
N LYS A 822 -7.59 6.11 -53.54
CA LYS A 822 -7.18 5.95 -54.98
C LYS A 822 -6.88 7.28 -55.64
N SER A 823 -7.73 8.30 -55.41
CA SER A 823 -7.51 9.65 -55.98
C SER A 823 -6.21 10.30 -55.42
N ALA A 824 -5.93 10.12 -54.13
CA ALA A 824 -4.72 10.65 -53.51
C ALA A 824 -3.46 9.91 -54.01
N VAL A 825 -3.55 8.57 -54.11
CA VAL A 825 -2.46 7.72 -54.65
C VAL A 825 -2.18 8.09 -56.09
N ALA A 826 -3.22 8.27 -56.93
CA ALA A 826 -3.06 8.69 -58.32
C ALA A 826 -2.31 10.01 -58.46
N LYS A 827 -2.57 11.00 -57.59
CA LYS A 827 -1.84 12.27 -57.59
C LYS A 827 -0.36 12.08 -57.28
N VAL A 828 -0.02 11.26 -56.30
CA VAL A 828 1.36 10.97 -55.94
C VAL A 828 2.09 10.23 -57.04
N LEU A 829 1.41 9.23 -57.69
CA LEU A 829 1.96 8.50 -58.84
C LEU A 829 2.14 9.41 -60.06
N ALA A 830 1.27 10.43 -60.23
CA ALA A 830 1.43 11.44 -61.28
C ALA A 830 2.68 12.31 -61.06
N GLU A 831 2.92 12.71 -59.83
CA GLU A 831 4.14 13.44 -59.47
C GLU A 831 5.40 12.58 -59.69
N LEU A 832 5.31 11.28 -59.55
CA LEU A 832 6.39 10.33 -59.85
C LEU A 832 6.56 10.05 -61.36
N GLU A 833 5.73 10.66 -62.24
CA GLU A 833 5.71 10.47 -63.70
C GLU A 833 5.36 9.03 -64.15
N LEU A 834 4.77 8.23 -63.26
CA LEU A 834 4.46 6.82 -63.50
C LEU A 834 3.11 6.61 -64.19
N LEU A 835 2.19 7.58 -64.14
CA LEU A 835 0.85 7.47 -64.73
C LEU A 835 0.82 7.64 -66.27
N GLN A 836 1.85 8.21 -66.88
CA GLN A 836 1.93 8.34 -68.33
C GLN A 836 2.24 7.01 -69.04
N VAL A 837 2.75 6.03 -68.31
CA VAL A 837 3.23 4.75 -68.87
C VAL A 837 2.24 3.60 -68.63
N GLN A 838 1.33 3.68 -67.63
CA GLN A 838 0.48 2.53 -67.29
C GLN A 838 -0.89 2.99 -66.83
N SER A 839 -1.82 3.17 -67.74
CA SER A 839 -3.25 3.44 -67.43
C SER A 839 -4.04 2.25 -66.89
N SER A 840 -3.41 1.10 -66.65
CA SER A 840 -4.06 -0.15 -66.26
C SER A 840 -4.10 -0.44 -64.76
N TYR A 841 -3.60 0.46 -63.91
CA TYR A 841 -3.59 0.26 -62.47
C TYR A 841 -4.80 0.80 -61.73
N PHE A 842 -5.81 1.39 -62.41
CA PHE A 842 -7.01 1.97 -61.77
C PHE A 842 -8.29 1.33 -62.29
#